data_478e020c31b0b63f9677ab92ddf1b33e
#
_entry.id   478e020c31b0b63f9677ab92ddf1b33e
#
_cell.length_a   1.000
_cell.length_b   1.000
_cell.length_c   1.000
_cell.angle_alpha   90.00
_cell.angle_beta   90.00
_cell.angle_gamma   90.00
#
_symmetry.space_group_name_H-M   'P 1'
#
loop_
_entity.id
_entity.type
_entity.pdbx_description
1 polymer ?
#
loop_
_entity_poly.entity_id
_entity_poly.type
_entity_poly.pdbx_seq_one_letter_code
_entity_poly.pdbx_strand_id
1 'polypeptide(L)'
;MIKMRNSLFAFAALCSVHALAAVTMSKVAEYDFAVDGCGGIAYAGGNQFYVLRDHGANGYAELYPLTIGYNTSSGAITSQTLGTAVQPGMLRDAEGIAYDPGSGALWISDETKPPTIGEFYSSGFQTGRNAPVPAIQNTYMRGNLSLEALTVSGDGLTMWTANEQALTCDGDSSNGSTSIQTVVRLMRYDRPEVTANWTHAGQWAYKCDPCGGSLYSESGLSGLCALPDGSVLALEREVSAISTWGRCRIYRVTPEALSSATEISAIPALTNATYTAVNKGTSLISFQSGNMSKMIVYEGICLGPRLSDGSLAVYLVSDGGVSKTVGFFTATTVSRLCALKLSGLDIVTVNYPTPSGGTVKPSGTNYRYLNGTAITSTLTHGATAPTAYTNNGTTVVSASWSAGSASGSGTQAVFSVTGDTTVNWTLTSSTAVTEIGSHDSFERFAVGTSAGNIAAWSGSGVVEALTYVPPIPPGYPMPRETHTKVLNTSGSSVRTLPDNISGNRHIDLMIEVRRSQVLLTDATTPARIKLRVDSDGCFCLWHLKHVDGVWTADWTRASDKVYADGDWVRVGLDLEDCNGVGFCRVKLGGSVCPTAAGFRSPSNLTPCGTWYRIASGTVAEIAQLEFTGTRVDDLLITTDAFIAEHTGPTSTNGIDFAWFDEAGLPRDPSAAAPNLPGKTVQYIYDSGVAPYSDKPLSITHMAVDADGKVRMEFNAYKGDTPAAYYRVLHSTDLGQWTPLGFSAGAFMGNRSTWSSAWEGDVASPILLKEFFKIEAVPTSD
;
A
#
# COMPACT_ATOMS: atom_id res chain seq x y z
N MET A 1 4.00 -60.25 -27.39
CA MET A 1 3.32 -59.28 -28.28
C MET A 1 1.91 -59.01 -27.69
N ILE A 2 1.77 -58.00 -26.85
CA ILE A 2 0.49 -57.60 -26.28
C ILE A 2 0.12 -56.26 -26.93
N LYS A 3 -1.01 -56.26 -27.70
CA LYS A 3 -1.53 -55.06 -28.32
C LYS A 3 -2.23 -54.19 -27.29
N MET A 4 -1.68 -52.99 -26.99
CA MET A 4 -2.41 -51.93 -26.29
C MET A 4 -3.42 -51.30 -27.24
N ARG A 5 -4.69 -51.36 -26.89
CA ARG A 5 -5.79 -50.61 -27.51
C ARG A 5 -5.82 -49.20 -26.91
N ASN A 6 -5.49 -48.21 -27.68
CA ASN A 6 -5.74 -46.80 -27.34
C ASN A 6 -7.24 -46.49 -27.48
N SER A 7 -7.89 -46.27 -26.37
CA SER A 7 -9.26 -45.72 -26.35
C SER A 7 -9.16 -44.19 -26.36
N LEU A 8 -9.40 -43.59 -27.50
CA LEU A 8 -9.57 -42.15 -27.68
C LEU A 8 -10.94 -41.78 -27.14
N PHE A 9 -11.03 -41.18 -25.95
CA PHE A 9 -12.25 -40.50 -25.50
C PHE A 9 -12.27 -39.12 -26.16
N ALA A 10 -13.10 -38.98 -27.18
CA ALA A 10 -13.47 -37.69 -27.72
C ALA A 10 -14.45 -37.01 -26.74
N PHE A 11 -13.96 -36.02 -25.99
CA PHE A 11 -14.81 -35.08 -25.28
C PHE A 11 -15.39 -34.12 -26.33
N ALA A 12 -16.63 -34.38 -26.75
CA ALA A 12 -17.42 -33.40 -27.46
C ALA A 12 -17.85 -32.31 -26.47
N ALA A 13 -17.07 -31.22 -26.38
CA ALA A 13 -17.56 -30.03 -25.71
C ALA A 13 -18.73 -29.48 -26.54
N LEU A 14 -19.95 -29.65 -26.03
CA LEU A 14 -21.08 -28.84 -26.48
C LEU A 14 -20.83 -27.40 -26.06
N CYS A 15 -20.14 -26.64 -26.92
CA CYS A 15 -20.24 -25.19 -26.86
C CYS A 15 -21.66 -24.82 -27.27
N SER A 16 -22.54 -24.61 -26.29
CA SER A 16 -23.76 -23.85 -26.51
C SER A 16 -23.33 -22.42 -26.87
N VAL A 17 -23.33 -22.12 -28.16
CA VAL A 17 -23.19 -20.76 -28.65
C VAL A 17 -24.43 -19.99 -28.20
N HIS A 18 -24.41 -19.46 -27.01
CA HIS A 18 -25.35 -18.41 -26.63
C HIS A 18 -25.02 -17.25 -27.58
N ALA A 19 -25.96 -16.91 -28.46
CA ALA A 19 -25.88 -15.67 -29.20
C ALA A 19 -25.78 -14.54 -28.15
N LEU A 20 -24.59 -13.97 -28.03
CA LEU A 20 -24.39 -12.83 -27.13
C LEU A 20 -25.40 -11.75 -27.54
N ALA A 21 -26.26 -11.39 -26.63
CA ALA A 21 -27.21 -10.30 -26.85
C ALA A 21 -26.40 -9.04 -27.21
N ALA A 22 -26.90 -8.27 -28.17
CA ALA A 22 -26.25 -7.03 -28.55
C ALA A 22 -26.14 -6.12 -27.30
N VAL A 23 -24.95 -5.58 -27.07
CA VAL A 23 -24.74 -4.59 -25.99
C VAL A 23 -25.54 -3.33 -26.33
N THR A 24 -26.40 -2.93 -25.43
CA THR A 24 -27.28 -1.76 -25.59
C THR A 24 -27.23 -0.87 -24.37
N MET A 25 -27.48 0.41 -24.56
CA MET A 25 -27.54 1.38 -23.46
C MET A 25 -28.81 2.22 -23.58
N SER A 26 -29.44 2.50 -22.46
CA SER A 26 -30.62 3.35 -22.39
C SER A 26 -30.51 4.38 -21.24
N LYS A 27 -31.06 5.58 -21.44
CA LYS A 27 -31.14 6.62 -20.41
C LYS A 27 -32.30 6.29 -19.47
N VAL A 28 -32.05 6.36 -18.18
CA VAL A 28 -33.03 6.13 -17.13
C VAL A 28 -33.57 7.45 -16.63
N ALA A 29 -32.73 8.32 -16.08
CA ALA A 29 -33.13 9.63 -15.58
C ALA A 29 -31.92 10.54 -15.33
N GLU A 30 -32.19 11.82 -15.13
CA GLU A 30 -31.22 12.84 -14.68
C GLU A 30 -31.67 13.41 -13.33
N TYR A 31 -30.67 13.76 -12.50
CA TYR A 31 -30.87 14.25 -11.14
C TYR A 31 -30.02 15.48 -10.89
N ASP A 32 -30.54 16.43 -10.12
CA ASP A 32 -29.72 17.53 -9.63
C ASP A 32 -28.56 17.01 -8.78
N PHE A 33 -27.41 17.63 -8.91
CA PHE A 33 -26.23 17.31 -8.13
C PHE A 33 -25.69 18.57 -7.44
N ALA A 34 -25.22 18.42 -6.21
CA ALA A 34 -24.90 19.57 -5.36
C ALA A 34 -23.44 20.07 -5.50
N VAL A 35 -22.59 19.37 -6.23
CA VAL A 35 -21.18 19.73 -6.45
C VAL A 35 -21.00 20.21 -7.88
N ASP A 36 -20.47 21.42 -8.03
CA ASP A 36 -20.11 22.01 -9.32
C ASP A 36 -18.64 21.68 -9.66
N GLY A 37 -18.28 21.73 -10.95
CA GLY A 37 -16.92 21.48 -11.41
C GLY A 37 -16.49 19.99 -11.29
N CYS A 38 -17.36 19.06 -11.65
CA CYS A 38 -17.08 17.63 -11.53
C CYS A 38 -16.53 17.07 -12.84
N GLY A 39 -15.20 16.76 -12.87
CA GLY A 39 -14.55 16.07 -13.98
C GLY A 39 -14.75 14.55 -13.97
N GLY A 40 -14.85 13.90 -12.80
CA GLY A 40 -14.86 12.45 -12.74
C GLY A 40 -15.74 11.81 -11.67
N ILE A 41 -16.13 10.55 -11.92
CA ILE A 41 -16.84 9.71 -10.96
C ILE A 41 -16.31 8.28 -11.00
N ALA A 42 -16.07 7.66 -9.83
CA ALA A 42 -15.62 6.28 -9.69
C ALA A 42 -16.53 5.47 -8.75
N TYR A 43 -16.73 4.21 -9.05
CA TYR A 43 -17.54 3.28 -8.25
C TYR A 43 -16.66 2.38 -7.39
N ALA A 44 -16.88 2.39 -6.08
CA ALA A 44 -16.11 1.61 -5.11
C ALA A 44 -16.81 0.35 -4.59
N GLY A 45 -18.03 0.07 -5.07
CA GLY A 45 -18.82 -1.10 -4.67
C GLY A 45 -20.05 -0.76 -3.82
N GLY A 46 -21.04 -1.63 -3.81
CA GLY A 46 -22.29 -1.41 -3.09
C GLY A 46 -22.98 -0.11 -3.49
N ASN A 47 -23.10 0.81 -2.56
CA ASN A 47 -23.66 2.14 -2.78
C ASN A 47 -22.59 3.24 -2.78
N GLN A 48 -21.30 2.88 -2.75
CA GLN A 48 -20.20 3.81 -2.56
C GLN A 48 -19.59 4.25 -3.88
N PHE A 49 -19.39 5.55 -4.00
CA PHE A 49 -18.78 6.22 -5.14
C PHE A 49 -17.83 7.31 -4.65
N TYR A 50 -17.00 7.80 -5.55
CA TYR A 50 -16.20 9.01 -5.36
C TYR A 50 -16.43 9.94 -6.53
N VAL A 51 -16.56 11.23 -6.25
CA VAL A 51 -16.66 12.29 -7.27
C VAL A 51 -15.47 13.21 -7.10
N LEU A 52 -14.85 13.50 -8.21
CA LEU A 52 -13.72 14.42 -8.29
C LEU A 52 -14.21 15.76 -8.82
N ARG A 53 -13.89 16.82 -8.09
CA ARG A 53 -14.06 18.21 -8.49
C ARG A 53 -12.70 18.76 -8.90
N ASP A 54 -12.62 19.33 -10.09
CA ASP A 54 -11.40 19.89 -10.68
C ASP A 54 -10.80 21.02 -9.85
N HIS A 55 -11.62 22.01 -9.49
CA HIS A 55 -11.24 23.21 -8.76
C HIS A 55 -12.13 23.46 -7.53
N GLY A 56 -11.59 23.22 -6.34
CA GLY A 56 -12.21 23.64 -5.09
C GLY A 56 -12.01 25.14 -4.79
N ALA A 57 -12.62 25.58 -3.69
CA ALA A 57 -12.54 26.98 -3.26
C ALA A 57 -11.12 27.50 -3.03
N ASN A 58 -10.16 26.58 -2.76
CA ASN A 58 -8.76 26.90 -2.50
C ASN A 58 -7.88 26.81 -3.76
N GLY A 59 -8.46 26.56 -4.94
CA GLY A 59 -7.73 26.37 -6.20
C GLY A 59 -7.02 25.00 -6.32
N TYR A 60 -7.47 24.02 -5.54
CA TYR A 60 -7.05 22.63 -5.62
C TYR A 60 -8.25 21.73 -5.83
N ALA A 61 -8.02 20.57 -6.41
CA ALA A 61 -9.06 19.55 -6.59
C ALA A 61 -9.65 19.09 -5.25
N GLU A 62 -10.89 18.65 -5.28
CA GLU A 62 -11.61 18.11 -4.14
C GLU A 62 -12.20 16.75 -4.48
N LEU A 63 -12.02 15.78 -3.58
CA LEU A 63 -12.55 14.43 -3.67
C LEU A 63 -13.71 14.28 -2.68
N TYR A 64 -14.88 13.92 -3.18
CA TYR A 64 -16.08 13.72 -2.37
C TYR A 64 -16.44 12.22 -2.33
N PRO A 65 -16.49 11.60 -1.14
CA PRO A 65 -17.23 10.35 -0.97
C PRO A 65 -18.71 10.58 -1.29
N LEU A 66 -19.31 9.71 -2.09
CA LEU A 66 -20.71 9.82 -2.49
C LEU A 66 -21.41 8.48 -2.27
N THR A 67 -22.50 8.49 -1.54
CA THR A 67 -23.39 7.33 -1.40
C THR A 67 -24.60 7.51 -2.29
N ILE A 68 -24.82 6.60 -3.24
CA ILE A 68 -25.98 6.59 -4.13
C ILE A 68 -26.92 5.46 -3.73
N GLY A 69 -28.13 5.79 -3.26
CA GLY A 69 -29.23 4.83 -3.21
C GLY A 69 -29.83 4.69 -4.60
N TYR A 70 -30.14 3.47 -5.02
CA TYR A 70 -30.65 3.23 -6.36
C TYR A 70 -31.76 2.17 -6.36
N ASN A 71 -32.61 2.23 -7.39
CA ASN A 71 -33.59 1.19 -7.66
C ASN A 71 -32.91 0.00 -8.32
N THR A 72 -33.00 -1.17 -7.69
CA THR A 72 -32.28 -2.39 -8.10
C THR A 72 -32.70 -2.97 -9.45
N SER A 73 -33.84 -2.58 -9.99
CA SER A 73 -34.33 -3.06 -11.31
C SER A 73 -34.01 -2.09 -12.46
N SER A 74 -33.94 -0.78 -12.19
CA SER A 74 -33.74 0.22 -13.23
C SER A 74 -32.41 0.95 -13.16
N GLY A 75 -31.74 0.95 -12.00
CA GLY A 75 -30.57 1.78 -11.74
C GLY A 75 -30.89 3.25 -11.44
N ALA A 76 -32.17 3.65 -11.40
CA ALA A 76 -32.58 4.99 -11.07
C ALA A 76 -32.11 5.41 -9.67
N ILE A 77 -31.54 6.61 -9.54
CA ILE A 77 -31.08 7.13 -8.26
C ILE A 77 -32.29 7.47 -7.38
N THR A 78 -32.31 6.95 -6.17
CA THR A 78 -33.37 7.20 -5.17
C THR A 78 -32.93 8.13 -4.06
N SER A 79 -31.63 8.18 -3.81
CA SER A 79 -31.02 9.12 -2.86
C SER A 79 -29.56 9.35 -3.21
N GLN A 80 -29.03 10.47 -2.76
CA GLN A 80 -27.61 10.82 -2.88
C GLN A 80 -27.18 11.53 -1.60
N THR A 81 -26.05 11.10 -1.04
CA THR A 81 -25.47 11.68 0.16
C THR A 81 -23.99 11.91 -0.06
N LEU A 82 -23.57 13.16 0.03
CA LEU A 82 -22.16 13.54 -0.06
C LEU A 82 -21.50 13.42 1.32
N GLY A 83 -20.33 12.84 1.35
CA GLY A 83 -19.43 12.89 2.49
C GLY A 83 -18.65 14.20 2.54
N THR A 84 -17.78 14.33 3.53
CA THR A 84 -16.88 15.48 3.64
C THR A 84 -15.84 15.44 2.53
N ALA A 85 -15.66 16.56 1.84
CA ALA A 85 -14.62 16.71 0.84
C ALA A 85 -13.22 16.56 1.46
N VAL A 86 -12.33 15.90 0.73
CA VAL A 86 -10.90 15.85 1.04
C VAL A 86 -10.13 16.36 -0.18
N GLN A 87 -8.96 16.96 0.07
CA GLN A 87 -8.11 17.43 -1.01
C GLN A 87 -7.14 16.32 -1.43
N PRO A 88 -7.17 15.84 -2.69
CA PRO A 88 -6.24 14.82 -3.16
C PRO A 88 -4.87 15.47 -3.45
N GLY A 89 -3.99 15.42 -2.46
CA GLY A 89 -2.65 16.02 -2.57
C GLY A 89 -2.68 17.52 -2.90
N MET A 90 -1.87 17.89 -3.89
CA MET A 90 -1.76 19.28 -4.38
C MET A 90 -2.26 19.41 -5.83
N LEU A 91 -3.13 18.51 -6.27
CA LEU A 91 -3.70 18.53 -7.63
C LEU A 91 -4.52 19.80 -7.85
N ARG A 92 -4.37 20.39 -9.02
CA ARG A 92 -5.01 21.68 -9.33
C ARG A 92 -6.05 21.63 -10.43
N ASP A 93 -5.93 20.61 -11.27
CA ASP A 93 -6.71 20.44 -12.49
C ASP A 93 -6.95 18.95 -12.70
N ALA A 94 -7.57 18.33 -11.69
CA ALA A 94 -7.75 16.89 -11.65
C ALA A 94 -9.09 16.50 -12.29
N GLU A 95 -9.04 15.66 -13.34
CA GLU A 95 -10.17 15.36 -14.19
C GLU A 95 -10.63 13.89 -14.06
N GLY A 96 -9.80 12.97 -14.50
CA GLY A 96 -10.16 11.55 -14.47
C GLY A 96 -9.95 10.90 -13.11
N ILE A 97 -10.88 10.01 -12.73
CA ILE A 97 -10.78 9.23 -11.50
C ILE A 97 -11.19 7.78 -11.75
N ALA A 98 -10.43 6.84 -11.20
CA ALA A 98 -10.74 5.42 -11.26
C ALA A 98 -10.49 4.73 -9.91
N TYR A 99 -11.39 3.84 -9.52
CA TYR A 99 -11.20 2.99 -8.32
C TYR A 99 -10.41 1.74 -8.67
N ASP A 100 -9.42 1.40 -7.85
CA ASP A 100 -8.63 0.19 -7.97
C ASP A 100 -9.19 -0.90 -7.03
N PRO A 101 -9.78 -1.98 -7.54
CA PRO A 101 -10.38 -3.01 -6.69
C PRO A 101 -9.35 -3.77 -5.84
N GLY A 102 -8.08 -3.78 -6.26
CA GLY A 102 -7.03 -4.52 -5.56
C GLY A 102 -6.45 -3.77 -4.36
N SER A 103 -6.20 -2.49 -4.51
CA SER A 103 -5.66 -1.66 -3.43
C SER A 103 -6.75 -0.94 -2.63
N GLY A 104 -7.95 -0.77 -3.20
CA GLY A 104 -8.99 0.10 -2.65
C GLY A 104 -8.67 1.58 -2.76
N ALA A 105 -7.62 1.94 -3.48
CA ALA A 105 -7.18 3.31 -3.73
C ALA A 105 -7.85 3.90 -4.99
N LEU A 106 -7.58 5.15 -5.22
CA LEU A 106 -8.09 5.91 -6.36
C LEU A 106 -6.92 6.34 -7.24
N TRP A 107 -7.01 6.08 -8.53
CA TRP A 107 -6.12 6.68 -9.52
C TRP A 107 -6.77 7.96 -10.03
N ILE A 108 -5.98 9.04 -10.07
CA ILE A 108 -6.45 10.37 -10.48
C ILE A 108 -5.47 10.92 -11.53
N SER A 109 -6.00 11.44 -12.64
CA SER A 109 -5.23 12.22 -13.61
C SER A 109 -5.33 13.71 -13.28
N ASP A 110 -4.21 14.41 -13.46
CA ASP A 110 -4.13 15.88 -13.33
C ASP A 110 -3.51 16.41 -14.61
N GLU A 111 -4.19 17.35 -15.26
CA GLU A 111 -3.74 17.93 -16.51
C GLU A 111 -2.86 19.17 -16.34
N THR A 112 -2.59 19.60 -15.10
CA THR A 112 -1.56 20.58 -14.82
C THR A 112 -0.23 20.17 -15.43
N LYS A 113 0.40 21.07 -16.17
CA LYS A 113 1.68 20.76 -16.85
C LYS A 113 2.85 20.66 -15.87
N PRO A 114 3.59 19.55 -15.82
CA PRO A 114 3.43 18.31 -16.59
C PRO A 114 2.25 17.48 -16.11
N PRO A 115 1.50 16.85 -17.02
CA PRO A 115 0.35 16.05 -16.63
C PRO A 115 0.79 14.80 -15.88
N THR A 116 0.00 14.37 -14.90
CA THR A 116 0.33 13.24 -14.02
C THR A 116 -0.85 12.29 -13.85
N ILE A 117 -0.55 11.05 -13.48
CA ILE A 117 -1.53 10.06 -13.05
C ILE A 117 -1.00 9.45 -11.77
N GLY A 118 -1.62 9.76 -10.64
CA GLY A 118 -1.19 9.35 -9.31
C GLY A 118 -2.21 8.47 -8.60
N GLU A 119 -1.74 7.66 -7.65
CA GLU A 119 -2.58 6.85 -6.78
C GLU A 119 -2.77 7.55 -5.43
N PHE A 120 -4.02 7.57 -4.96
CA PHE A 120 -4.43 8.25 -3.74
C PHE A 120 -5.30 7.34 -2.86
N TYR A 121 -5.11 7.40 -1.56
CA TYR A 121 -6.11 6.89 -0.62
C TYR A 121 -7.39 7.72 -0.68
N SER A 122 -8.50 7.15 -0.25
CA SER A 122 -9.77 7.87 -0.13
C SER A 122 -9.72 9.04 0.86
N SER A 123 -8.71 9.10 1.70
CA SER A 123 -8.40 10.23 2.58
C SER A 123 -7.72 11.41 1.86
N GLY A 124 -7.40 11.29 0.58
CA GLY A 124 -6.73 12.32 -0.22
C GLY A 124 -5.20 12.25 -0.19
N PHE A 125 -4.59 11.39 0.61
CA PHE A 125 -3.12 11.24 0.63
C PHE A 125 -2.64 10.42 -0.57
N GLN A 126 -1.56 10.88 -1.20
CA GLN A 126 -0.91 10.16 -2.28
C GLN A 126 -0.16 8.94 -1.72
N THR A 127 -0.29 7.80 -2.39
CA THR A 127 0.43 6.56 -1.99
C THR A 127 1.90 6.57 -2.40
N GLY A 128 2.30 7.54 -3.23
CA GLY A 128 3.63 7.59 -3.86
C GLY A 128 3.74 6.82 -5.17
N ARG A 129 2.71 6.06 -5.57
CA ARG A 129 2.67 5.35 -6.85
C ARG A 129 2.13 6.26 -7.95
N ASN A 130 2.79 6.24 -9.11
CA ASN A 130 2.39 7.00 -10.29
C ASN A 130 2.43 6.10 -11.52
N ALA A 131 1.54 6.34 -12.48
CA ALA A 131 1.66 5.75 -13.80
C ALA A 131 2.54 6.64 -14.70
N PRO A 132 3.40 6.05 -15.57
CA PRO A 132 4.28 6.85 -16.43
C PRO A 132 3.48 7.56 -17.51
N VAL A 133 3.57 8.88 -17.60
CA VAL A 133 2.96 9.65 -18.69
C VAL A 133 3.94 9.78 -19.84
N PRO A 134 3.60 9.36 -21.10
CA PRO A 134 4.48 9.48 -22.23
C PRO A 134 4.93 10.93 -22.49
N ALA A 135 6.20 11.14 -22.78
CA ALA A 135 6.79 12.48 -22.96
C ALA A 135 6.06 13.34 -24.01
N ILE A 136 5.43 12.71 -25.00
CA ILE A 136 4.66 13.39 -26.04
C ILE A 136 3.48 14.17 -25.43
N GLN A 137 2.85 13.63 -24.38
CA GLN A 137 1.75 14.31 -23.68
C GLN A 137 2.26 15.60 -23.05
N ASN A 138 3.34 15.54 -22.27
CA ASN A 138 3.92 16.72 -21.63
C ASN A 138 4.41 17.77 -22.66
N THR A 139 4.95 17.33 -23.79
CA THR A 139 5.52 18.24 -24.79
C THR A 139 4.44 18.97 -25.58
N TYR A 140 3.37 18.28 -25.98
CA TYR A 140 2.42 18.76 -26.98
C TYR A 140 0.99 18.89 -26.43
N MET A 141 0.77 18.76 -25.13
CA MET A 141 -0.55 19.00 -24.52
C MET A 141 -1.07 20.41 -24.83
N ARG A 142 -2.38 20.53 -24.90
CA ARG A 142 -3.09 21.80 -24.98
C ARG A 142 -3.61 22.13 -23.61
N GLY A 143 -3.08 23.09 -22.91
CA GLY A 143 -3.61 23.66 -21.64
C GLY A 143 -4.63 22.74 -20.95
N ASN A 144 -5.81 23.23 -20.75
CA ASN A 144 -6.98 22.56 -20.16
C ASN A 144 -7.70 21.59 -21.15
N LEU A 145 -6.99 20.70 -21.84
CA LEU A 145 -7.54 19.74 -22.85
C LEU A 145 -6.66 18.49 -22.91
N SER A 146 -6.09 18.08 -21.74
CA SER A 146 -5.09 17.02 -21.65
C SER A 146 -5.69 15.71 -21.13
N LEU A 147 -5.21 15.18 -20.01
CA LEU A 147 -5.57 13.85 -19.47
C LEU A 147 -6.94 13.89 -18.75
N GLU A 148 -8.00 14.03 -19.51
CA GLU A 148 -9.37 14.16 -19.03
C GLU A 148 -9.95 12.84 -18.51
N ALA A 149 -9.78 11.79 -19.25
CA ALA A 149 -10.43 10.51 -19.00
C ALA A 149 -9.52 9.49 -18.32
N LEU A 150 -10.04 8.76 -17.35
CA LEU A 150 -9.28 7.70 -16.66
C LEU A 150 -10.21 6.57 -16.23
N THR A 151 -9.79 5.32 -16.43
CA THR A 151 -10.49 4.14 -15.93
C THR A 151 -9.54 2.98 -15.66
N VAL A 152 -9.88 2.15 -14.67
CA VAL A 152 -9.21 0.88 -14.36
C VAL A 152 -10.17 -0.27 -14.63
N SER A 153 -9.67 -1.34 -15.25
CA SER A 153 -10.46 -2.54 -15.51
C SER A 153 -10.97 -3.21 -14.23
N GLY A 154 -12.06 -3.95 -14.33
CA GLY A 154 -12.67 -4.60 -13.19
C GLY A 154 -11.80 -5.66 -12.50
N ASP A 155 -10.77 -6.17 -13.17
CA ASP A 155 -9.75 -7.06 -12.60
C ASP A 155 -8.54 -6.30 -12.02
N GLY A 156 -8.51 -4.99 -12.20
CA GLY A 156 -7.44 -4.13 -11.71
C GLY A 156 -6.13 -4.22 -12.48
N LEU A 157 -6.07 -4.86 -13.65
CA LEU A 157 -4.83 -5.15 -14.38
C LEU A 157 -4.58 -4.25 -15.59
N THR A 158 -5.60 -3.55 -16.08
CA THR A 158 -5.51 -2.62 -17.20
C THR A 158 -6.04 -1.26 -16.80
N MET A 159 -5.33 -0.20 -17.17
CA MET A 159 -5.76 1.19 -17.05
C MET A 159 -5.83 1.83 -18.42
N TRP A 160 -6.83 2.67 -18.63
CA TRP A 160 -6.97 3.47 -19.84
C TRP A 160 -7.08 4.95 -19.47
N THR A 161 -6.46 5.79 -20.31
CA THR A 161 -6.60 7.24 -20.26
C THR A 161 -6.54 7.83 -21.65
N ALA A 162 -6.94 9.07 -21.81
CA ALA A 162 -6.85 9.80 -23.06
C ALA A 162 -6.78 11.30 -22.80
N ASN A 163 -6.18 12.03 -23.75
CA ASN A 163 -6.34 13.46 -23.80
C ASN A 163 -7.73 13.83 -24.36
N GLU A 164 -8.27 14.94 -23.90
CA GLU A 164 -9.61 15.40 -24.32
C GLU A 164 -9.66 15.78 -25.79
N GLN A 165 -8.68 16.55 -26.24
CA GLN A 165 -8.55 16.97 -27.64
C GLN A 165 -7.14 16.68 -28.18
N ALA A 166 -6.97 16.79 -29.49
CA ALA A 166 -5.73 16.52 -30.18
C ALA A 166 -4.54 17.25 -29.55
N LEU A 167 -3.42 16.54 -29.38
CA LEU A 167 -2.15 17.20 -29.09
C LEU A 167 -1.77 18.17 -30.20
N THR A 168 -1.01 19.20 -29.91
CA THR A 168 -0.61 20.20 -30.94
C THR A 168 0.17 19.61 -32.11
N CYS A 169 0.81 18.45 -31.94
CA CYS A 169 1.47 17.70 -33.01
C CYS A 169 0.52 16.77 -33.78
N ASP A 170 -0.67 16.46 -33.26
CA ASP A 170 -1.59 15.48 -33.80
C ASP A 170 -2.72 16.10 -34.64
N GLY A 171 -2.88 17.40 -34.60
CA GLY A 171 -3.89 18.11 -35.37
C GLY A 171 -4.46 19.31 -34.62
N ASP A 172 -5.54 19.82 -35.14
CA ASP A 172 -6.25 20.96 -34.56
C ASP A 172 -7.18 20.52 -33.42
N SER A 173 -7.43 21.44 -32.49
CA SER A 173 -8.51 21.27 -31.52
C SER A 173 -9.86 21.35 -32.23
N SER A 174 -10.86 20.64 -31.67
CA SER A 174 -12.22 20.76 -32.17
C SER A 174 -12.74 22.19 -31.94
N ASN A 175 -13.20 22.81 -32.99
CA ASN A 175 -13.94 24.08 -32.88
C ASN A 175 -15.11 24.12 -33.88
N GLY A 176 -16.17 24.82 -33.50
CA GLY A 176 -17.44 24.75 -34.20
C GLY A 176 -17.50 25.42 -35.56
N SER A 177 -16.58 26.32 -35.89
CA SER A 177 -16.64 27.07 -37.15
C SER A 177 -16.25 26.22 -38.37
N THR A 178 -15.55 25.13 -38.17
CA THR A 178 -14.94 24.30 -39.26
C THR A 178 -15.33 22.82 -39.22
N SER A 179 -16.13 22.39 -38.24
CA SER A 179 -16.48 20.97 -38.05
C SER A 179 -15.25 20.06 -37.97
N ILE A 180 -14.17 20.52 -37.33
CA ILE A 180 -12.94 19.75 -37.21
C ILE A 180 -13.17 18.56 -36.30
N GLN A 181 -12.81 17.40 -36.80
CA GLN A 181 -12.74 16.17 -36.01
C GLN A 181 -11.44 16.13 -35.24
N THR A 182 -11.49 16.23 -33.91
CA THR A 182 -10.30 16.07 -33.09
C THR A 182 -9.87 14.60 -32.98
N VAL A 183 -8.57 14.37 -32.96
CA VAL A 183 -7.99 13.03 -32.88
C VAL A 183 -7.19 12.93 -31.59
N VAL A 184 -7.62 12.08 -30.67
CA VAL A 184 -7.00 11.92 -29.37
C VAL A 184 -6.19 10.62 -29.32
N ARG A 185 -5.23 10.54 -28.40
CA ARG A 185 -4.45 9.33 -28.11
C ARG A 185 -5.11 8.56 -26.98
N LEU A 186 -5.77 7.44 -27.33
CA LEU A 186 -6.26 6.48 -26.34
C LEU A 186 -5.08 5.65 -25.86
N MET A 187 -4.72 5.77 -24.58
CA MET A 187 -3.52 5.16 -23.98
C MET A 187 -3.89 4.02 -23.05
N ARG A 188 -3.17 2.91 -23.17
CA ARG A 188 -3.32 1.73 -22.34
C ARG A 188 -2.09 1.52 -21.48
N TYR A 189 -2.33 1.11 -20.26
CA TYR A 189 -1.34 0.64 -19.30
C TYR A 189 -1.73 -0.73 -18.81
N ASP A 190 -0.74 -1.58 -18.63
CA ASP A 190 -0.94 -2.91 -18.07
C ASP A 190 -0.02 -3.11 -16.86
N ARG A 191 -0.44 -3.98 -15.95
CA ARG A 191 0.38 -4.47 -14.85
C ARG A 191 0.11 -5.97 -14.63
N PRO A 192 1.13 -6.77 -14.22
CA PRO A 192 0.97 -8.21 -14.04
C PRO A 192 0.15 -8.58 -12.80
N GLU A 193 0.10 -7.70 -11.81
CA GLU A 193 -0.69 -7.86 -10.58
C GLU A 193 -1.01 -6.49 -9.98
N VAL A 194 -2.01 -6.41 -9.12
CA VAL A 194 -2.53 -5.14 -8.56
C VAL A 194 -1.52 -4.36 -7.71
N THR A 195 -0.49 -5.02 -7.19
CA THR A 195 0.60 -4.39 -6.44
C THR A 195 1.76 -3.92 -7.33
N ALA A 196 1.80 -4.32 -8.59
CA ALA A 196 2.85 -3.93 -9.52
C ALA A 196 2.63 -2.51 -10.06
N ASN A 197 3.72 -1.89 -10.52
CA ASN A 197 3.66 -0.61 -11.20
C ASN A 197 3.03 -0.75 -12.59
N TRP A 198 2.35 0.31 -13.02
CA TRP A 198 1.82 0.39 -14.38
C TRP A 198 2.94 0.53 -15.40
N THR A 199 2.79 -0.17 -16.51
CA THR A 199 3.64 -0.06 -17.67
C THR A 199 2.80 0.42 -18.85
N HIS A 200 3.25 1.46 -19.55
CA HIS A 200 2.59 1.91 -20.77
C HIS A 200 2.64 0.79 -21.83
N ALA A 201 1.46 0.35 -22.30
CA ALA A 201 1.31 -0.81 -23.17
C ALA A 201 1.02 -0.44 -24.63
N GLY A 202 0.56 0.79 -24.90
CA GLY A 202 0.32 1.25 -26.25
C GLY A 202 -0.58 2.47 -26.34
N GLN A 203 -0.63 3.04 -27.54
CA GLN A 203 -1.49 4.17 -27.89
C GLN A 203 -2.21 3.91 -29.22
N TRP A 204 -3.44 4.38 -29.31
CA TRP A 204 -4.25 4.30 -30.53
C TRP A 204 -4.92 5.63 -30.82
N ALA A 205 -5.00 5.98 -32.12
CA ALA A 205 -5.72 7.18 -32.53
C ALA A 205 -7.23 6.95 -32.43
N TYR A 206 -7.89 7.74 -31.59
CA TYR A 206 -9.34 7.75 -31.47
C TYR A 206 -9.88 9.06 -32.04
N LYS A 207 -10.82 8.98 -33.00
CA LYS A 207 -11.43 10.14 -33.65
C LYS A 207 -12.75 10.46 -32.99
N CYS A 208 -12.81 11.56 -32.25
CA CYS A 208 -14.07 12.07 -31.75
C CYS A 208 -14.98 12.52 -32.89
N ASP A 209 -16.29 12.46 -32.71
CA ASP A 209 -17.19 13.03 -33.69
C ASP A 209 -16.99 14.54 -33.81
N PRO A 210 -17.06 15.10 -35.00
CA PRO A 210 -16.98 16.52 -35.16
C PRO A 210 -18.18 17.22 -34.51
N CYS A 211 -17.97 18.39 -33.96
CA CYS A 211 -19.07 19.18 -33.47
C CYS A 211 -20.01 19.63 -34.60
N GLY A 212 -21.27 19.83 -34.26
CA GLY A 212 -22.37 20.00 -35.22
C GLY A 212 -22.39 21.29 -36.06
N GLY A 213 -21.25 21.93 -36.30
CA GLY A 213 -21.09 22.97 -37.31
C GLY A 213 -21.64 24.34 -36.94
N SER A 214 -21.87 24.69 -35.68
CA SER A 214 -22.23 26.01 -35.23
C SER A 214 -21.03 26.80 -34.69
N LEU A 215 -21.06 28.11 -34.75
CA LEU A 215 -20.07 28.98 -34.12
C LEU A 215 -19.95 28.62 -32.61
N TYR A 216 -18.75 28.55 -32.08
CA TYR A 216 -18.45 28.26 -30.66
C TYR A 216 -18.87 26.89 -30.15
N SER A 217 -18.83 25.86 -30.98
CA SER A 217 -19.02 24.50 -30.55
C SER A 217 -17.68 23.80 -30.41
N GLU A 218 -17.55 22.94 -29.44
CA GLU A 218 -16.38 22.08 -29.23
C GLU A 218 -16.83 20.66 -28.91
N SER A 219 -15.99 19.66 -29.25
CA SER A 219 -16.21 18.26 -28.88
C SER A 219 -14.89 17.65 -28.40
N GLY A 220 -15.00 16.68 -27.50
CA GLY A 220 -13.83 16.01 -26.93
C GLY A 220 -14.21 14.67 -26.34
N LEU A 221 -13.19 13.92 -25.95
CA LEU A 221 -13.29 12.67 -25.19
C LEU A 221 -13.13 12.99 -23.71
N SER A 222 -14.23 13.05 -22.97
CA SER A 222 -14.22 13.50 -21.58
C SER A 222 -14.22 12.36 -20.56
N GLY A 223 -14.57 11.14 -20.92
CA GLY A 223 -14.60 10.05 -19.97
C GLY A 223 -14.39 8.67 -20.60
N LEU A 224 -13.80 7.76 -19.80
CA LEU A 224 -13.61 6.36 -20.16
C LEU A 224 -14.15 5.45 -19.06
N CYS A 225 -14.67 4.28 -19.46
CA CYS A 225 -15.10 3.27 -18.52
C CYS A 225 -14.78 1.87 -19.05
N ALA A 226 -13.82 1.18 -18.43
CA ALA A 226 -13.41 -0.16 -18.84
C ALA A 226 -14.50 -1.18 -18.49
N LEU A 227 -14.75 -2.09 -19.42
CA LEU A 227 -15.66 -3.21 -19.26
C LEU A 227 -14.89 -4.53 -19.08
N PRO A 228 -15.46 -5.51 -18.35
CA PRO A 228 -14.78 -6.79 -18.08
C PRO A 228 -14.54 -7.67 -19.32
N ASP A 229 -15.16 -7.36 -20.45
CA ASP A 229 -14.91 -8.03 -21.72
C ASP A 229 -13.71 -7.46 -22.50
N GLY A 230 -12.96 -6.55 -21.86
CA GLY A 230 -11.81 -5.87 -22.45
C GLY A 230 -12.16 -4.69 -23.36
N SER A 231 -13.46 -4.38 -23.53
CA SER A 231 -13.88 -3.18 -24.24
C SER A 231 -13.88 -1.95 -23.31
N VAL A 232 -13.90 -0.77 -23.90
CA VAL A 232 -13.93 0.50 -23.18
C VAL A 232 -15.10 1.34 -23.68
N LEU A 233 -15.91 1.87 -22.77
CA LEU A 233 -16.88 2.91 -23.09
C LEU A 233 -16.13 4.22 -23.19
N ALA A 234 -16.40 4.97 -24.25
CA ALA A 234 -15.83 6.29 -24.53
C ALA A 234 -16.95 7.32 -24.52
N LEU A 235 -16.90 8.25 -23.58
CA LEU A 235 -17.84 9.34 -23.44
C LEU A 235 -17.33 10.55 -24.24
N GLU A 236 -18.03 10.85 -25.31
CA GLU A 236 -17.80 12.10 -26.07
C GLU A 236 -18.81 13.16 -25.64
N ARG A 237 -18.29 14.31 -25.30
CA ARG A 237 -19.08 15.52 -25.08
C ARG A 237 -19.05 16.44 -26.30
N GLU A 238 -20.15 17.12 -26.54
CA GLU A 238 -20.24 18.23 -27.47
C GLU A 238 -20.93 19.38 -26.78
N VAL A 239 -20.35 20.56 -26.88
CA VAL A 239 -20.87 21.78 -26.34
C VAL A 239 -21.15 22.74 -27.50
N SER A 240 -22.35 23.37 -27.54
CA SER A 240 -22.69 24.35 -28.53
C SER A 240 -23.22 25.63 -27.88
N ALA A 241 -22.48 26.71 -28.03
CA ALA A 241 -22.81 27.97 -27.41
C ALA A 241 -24.01 28.69 -28.05
N ILE A 242 -24.30 28.42 -29.34
CA ILE A 242 -25.47 29.05 -30.04
C ILE A 242 -26.74 28.29 -29.77
N SER A 243 -26.66 26.97 -29.66
CA SER A 243 -27.84 26.14 -29.36
C SER A 243 -28.03 25.95 -27.85
N THR A 244 -27.08 26.37 -27.00
CA THR A 244 -27.06 26.21 -25.55
C THR A 244 -27.32 24.78 -25.09
N TRP A 245 -26.91 23.81 -25.88
CA TRP A 245 -27.19 22.40 -25.66
C TRP A 245 -25.89 21.61 -25.66
N GLY A 246 -25.71 20.78 -24.66
CA GLY A 246 -24.75 19.71 -24.69
C GLY A 246 -25.27 18.51 -25.48
N ARG A 247 -24.40 17.72 -26.04
CA ARG A 247 -24.70 16.41 -26.55
C ARG A 247 -23.75 15.41 -25.92
N CYS A 248 -24.32 14.32 -25.42
CA CYS A 248 -23.59 13.18 -24.89
C CYS A 248 -23.69 12.03 -25.88
N ARG A 249 -22.54 11.43 -26.23
CA ARG A 249 -22.47 10.19 -27.01
C ARG A 249 -21.57 9.21 -26.26
N ILE A 250 -22.00 7.95 -26.20
CA ILE A 250 -21.19 6.90 -25.62
C ILE A 250 -20.95 5.82 -26.68
N TYR A 251 -19.69 5.59 -26.96
CA TYR A 251 -19.20 4.56 -27.89
C TYR A 251 -18.62 3.39 -27.12
N ARG A 252 -18.58 2.21 -27.74
CA ARG A 252 -17.88 1.05 -27.24
C ARG A 252 -16.72 0.69 -28.14
N VAL A 253 -15.51 0.86 -27.64
CA VAL A 253 -14.28 0.41 -28.30
C VAL A 253 -14.02 -1.02 -27.87
N THR A 254 -14.09 -1.95 -28.82
CA THR A 254 -13.89 -3.38 -28.56
C THR A 254 -12.41 -3.78 -28.73
N PRO A 255 -11.96 -4.92 -28.17
CA PRO A 255 -10.62 -5.45 -28.42
C PRO A 255 -10.32 -5.66 -29.91
N GLU A 256 -11.32 -6.06 -30.70
CA GLU A 256 -11.19 -6.24 -32.16
C GLU A 256 -10.96 -4.90 -32.88
N ALA A 257 -11.65 -3.85 -32.43
CA ALA A 257 -11.44 -2.49 -32.96
C ALA A 257 -10.03 -1.98 -32.68
N LEU A 258 -9.49 -2.27 -31.49
CA LEU A 258 -8.12 -1.93 -31.11
C LEU A 258 -7.09 -2.76 -31.91
N SER A 259 -7.29 -4.06 -32.04
CA SER A 259 -6.38 -4.94 -32.78
C SER A 259 -6.33 -4.63 -34.30
N SER A 260 -7.39 -4.04 -34.83
CA SER A 260 -7.48 -3.62 -36.21
C SER A 260 -6.93 -2.21 -36.48
N ALA A 261 -6.69 -1.44 -35.40
CA ALA A 261 -6.14 -0.10 -35.48
C ALA A 261 -4.60 -0.12 -35.44
N THR A 262 -3.99 0.95 -35.91
CA THR A 262 -2.54 1.12 -35.80
C THR A 262 -2.15 1.51 -34.39
N GLU A 263 -1.21 0.79 -33.79
CA GLU A 263 -0.54 1.21 -32.56
C GLU A 263 0.40 2.38 -32.92
N ILE A 264 0.25 3.51 -32.23
CA ILE A 264 0.85 4.80 -32.63
C ILE A 264 1.88 5.35 -31.63
N SER A 265 2.32 4.58 -30.63
CA SER A 265 3.30 5.07 -29.62
C SER A 265 4.60 5.55 -30.25
N ALA A 266 5.02 4.92 -31.36
CA ALA A 266 6.23 5.31 -32.11
C ALA A 266 5.99 6.48 -33.08
N ILE A 267 4.75 6.95 -33.26
CA ILE A 267 4.44 8.04 -34.19
C ILE A 267 4.51 9.38 -33.44
N PRO A 268 5.50 10.24 -33.72
CA PRO A 268 5.73 11.46 -32.97
C PRO A 268 4.71 12.57 -33.28
N ALA A 269 4.00 12.47 -34.42
CA ALA A 269 2.94 13.40 -34.79
C ALA A 269 1.97 12.69 -35.75
N LEU A 270 0.67 12.82 -35.49
CA LEU A 270 -0.35 12.19 -36.35
C LEU A 270 -0.67 13.01 -37.59
N THR A 271 -0.38 14.31 -37.56
CA THR A 271 -0.52 15.19 -38.72
C THR A 271 0.36 14.67 -39.86
N ASN A 272 -0.24 14.34 -41.00
CA ASN A 272 0.41 13.74 -42.18
C ASN A 272 0.99 12.32 -41.98
N ALA A 273 0.77 11.66 -40.85
CA ALA A 273 1.13 10.26 -40.68
C ALA A 273 0.08 9.33 -41.28
N THR A 274 0.54 8.15 -41.73
CA THR A 274 -0.37 7.08 -42.17
C THR A 274 -0.67 6.16 -40.98
N TYR A 275 -1.92 6.08 -40.60
CA TYR A 275 -2.39 5.18 -39.53
C TYR A 275 -3.85 4.83 -39.75
N THR A 276 -4.28 3.72 -39.15
CA THR A 276 -5.68 3.32 -39.06
C THR A 276 -6.17 3.69 -37.67
N ALA A 277 -7.14 4.60 -37.57
CA ALA A 277 -7.76 4.96 -36.28
C ALA A 277 -8.67 3.83 -35.77
N VAL A 278 -8.96 3.85 -34.48
CA VAL A 278 -9.91 2.93 -33.85
C VAL A 278 -11.30 3.06 -34.52
N ASN A 279 -11.86 1.94 -34.94
CA ASN A 279 -13.24 1.89 -35.41
C ASN A 279 -14.19 1.80 -34.22
N LYS A 280 -14.75 2.92 -33.78
CA LYS A 280 -15.68 2.97 -32.64
C LYS A 280 -17.11 2.53 -32.97
N GLY A 281 -17.41 2.28 -34.26
CA GLY A 281 -18.76 1.90 -34.72
C GLY A 281 -19.80 3.00 -34.51
N THR A 282 -21.04 2.56 -34.24
CA THR A 282 -22.15 3.46 -33.88
C THR A 282 -22.21 3.66 -32.36
N SER A 283 -22.64 4.84 -31.93
CA SER A 283 -22.84 5.10 -30.49
C SER A 283 -23.89 4.17 -29.89
N LEU A 284 -23.60 3.63 -28.69
CA LEU A 284 -24.58 2.87 -27.90
C LEU A 284 -25.77 3.74 -27.48
N ILE A 285 -25.48 5.02 -27.22
CA ILE A 285 -26.47 6.03 -26.93
C ILE A 285 -25.99 7.42 -27.38
N SER A 286 -26.91 8.22 -27.86
CA SER A 286 -26.69 9.64 -28.14
C SER A 286 -27.92 10.40 -27.68
N PHE A 287 -27.74 11.41 -26.85
CA PHE A 287 -28.82 12.24 -26.40
C PHE A 287 -28.37 13.69 -26.21
N GLN A 288 -29.32 14.58 -26.31
CA GLN A 288 -29.11 15.97 -26.00
C GLN A 288 -29.16 16.19 -24.50
N SER A 289 -28.23 16.99 -23.98
CA SER A 289 -28.13 17.32 -22.57
C SER A 289 -28.35 18.83 -22.33
N GLY A 290 -29.31 19.17 -21.50
CA GLY A 290 -29.65 20.55 -21.20
C GLY A 290 -30.68 21.18 -22.10
N ASN A 291 -30.84 22.52 -22.00
CA ASN A 291 -31.78 23.36 -22.76
C ASN A 291 -31.18 24.75 -22.97
N MET A 292 -31.96 25.68 -23.56
CA MET A 292 -31.51 27.03 -23.91
C MET A 292 -30.98 27.88 -22.75
N SER A 293 -31.25 27.57 -21.52
CA SER A 293 -30.78 28.31 -20.33
C SER A 293 -29.85 27.49 -19.43
N LYS A 294 -29.85 26.16 -19.57
CA LYS A 294 -29.08 25.23 -18.73
C LYS A 294 -28.34 24.22 -19.60
N MET A 295 -27.04 24.36 -19.66
CA MET A 295 -26.17 23.44 -20.37
C MET A 295 -25.72 22.32 -19.42
N ILE A 296 -25.72 21.07 -19.88
CA ILE A 296 -25.22 19.92 -19.13
C ILE A 296 -24.09 19.33 -19.93
N VAL A 297 -22.90 19.33 -19.35
CA VAL A 297 -21.67 18.82 -19.96
C VAL A 297 -21.23 17.62 -19.15
N TYR A 298 -21.47 16.41 -19.67
CA TYR A 298 -21.06 15.20 -18.98
C TYR A 298 -19.58 14.93 -19.23
N GLU A 299 -18.81 14.75 -18.15
CA GLU A 299 -17.37 14.53 -18.18
C GLU A 299 -16.97 13.21 -17.52
N GLY A 300 -17.56 12.86 -16.39
CA GLY A 300 -17.27 11.59 -15.73
C GLY A 300 -18.24 10.47 -16.09
N ILE A 301 -17.73 9.24 -16.20
CA ILE A 301 -18.50 8.01 -16.42
C ILE A 301 -17.95 6.88 -15.58
N CYS A 302 -18.82 6.11 -14.92
CA CYS A 302 -18.43 4.85 -14.25
C CYS A 302 -19.50 3.78 -14.39
N LEU A 303 -19.05 2.50 -14.30
CA LEU A 303 -19.98 1.39 -14.03
C LEU A 303 -20.52 1.54 -12.60
N GLY A 304 -21.81 1.32 -12.44
CA GLY A 304 -22.48 1.22 -11.15
C GLY A 304 -22.77 -0.24 -10.77
N PRO A 305 -23.74 -0.48 -9.85
CA PRO A 305 -24.11 -1.82 -9.40
C PRO A 305 -24.76 -2.67 -10.49
N ARG A 306 -24.67 -3.99 -10.31
CA ARG A 306 -25.45 -4.95 -11.08
C ARG A 306 -26.91 -4.86 -10.68
N LEU A 307 -27.80 -4.85 -11.66
CA LEU A 307 -29.26 -4.80 -11.47
C LEU A 307 -29.86 -6.20 -11.38
N SER A 308 -31.10 -6.26 -10.93
CA SER A 308 -31.81 -7.55 -10.70
C SER A 308 -32.04 -8.38 -11.96
N ASP A 309 -31.99 -7.78 -13.14
CA ASP A 309 -32.08 -8.45 -14.43
C ASP A 309 -30.72 -8.80 -15.07
N GLY A 310 -29.62 -8.60 -14.32
CA GLY A 310 -28.26 -8.85 -14.80
C GLY A 310 -27.61 -7.71 -15.56
N SER A 311 -28.36 -6.67 -15.95
CA SER A 311 -27.79 -5.46 -16.53
C SER A 311 -27.01 -4.63 -15.49
N LEU A 312 -26.31 -3.60 -15.92
CA LEU A 312 -25.55 -2.70 -15.05
C LEU A 312 -26.13 -1.30 -15.06
N ALA A 313 -26.15 -0.65 -13.92
CA ALA A 313 -26.27 0.78 -13.87
C ALA A 313 -24.95 1.39 -14.39
N VAL A 314 -25.05 2.51 -15.11
CA VAL A 314 -23.92 3.36 -15.48
C VAL A 314 -24.30 4.78 -15.06
N TYR A 315 -23.38 5.45 -14.38
CA TYR A 315 -23.61 6.82 -13.91
C TYR A 315 -22.67 7.77 -14.59
N LEU A 316 -23.23 8.93 -14.98
CA LEU A 316 -22.46 10.06 -15.48
C LEU A 316 -22.56 11.20 -14.47
N VAL A 317 -21.50 11.98 -14.37
CA VAL A 317 -21.49 13.27 -13.68
C VAL A 317 -21.17 14.37 -14.67
N SER A 318 -21.77 15.54 -14.50
CA SER A 318 -21.49 16.68 -15.37
C SER A 318 -20.75 17.77 -14.63
N ASP A 319 -19.91 18.47 -15.38
CA ASP A 319 -19.38 19.78 -14.98
C ASP A 319 -20.51 20.80 -14.82
N GLY A 320 -20.37 21.67 -13.85
CA GLY A 320 -21.34 22.68 -13.51
C GLY A 320 -20.73 23.97 -12.95
N GLY A 321 -21.53 24.99 -12.79
CA GLY A 321 -21.12 26.24 -12.12
C GLY A 321 -20.45 27.29 -13.03
N VAL A 322 -20.20 26.98 -14.31
CA VAL A 322 -19.59 27.90 -15.26
C VAL A 322 -20.68 28.62 -16.09
N SER A 323 -20.61 29.93 -16.16
CA SER A 323 -21.48 30.75 -17.04
C SER A 323 -20.68 31.18 -18.26
N LYS A 324 -21.16 30.80 -19.45
CA LYS A 324 -20.61 31.25 -20.74
C LYS A 324 -21.60 32.22 -21.42
N THR A 325 -21.14 33.42 -21.75
CA THR A 325 -21.92 34.39 -22.48
C THR A 325 -21.44 34.52 -23.93
N VAL A 326 -22.32 34.29 -24.88
CA VAL A 326 -22.03 34.44 -26.30
C VAL A 326 -23.04 35.41 -26.92
N GLY A 327 -22.58 36.57 -27.27
CA GLY A 327 -23.45 37.66 -27.74
C GLY A 327 -24.47 38.08 -26.67
N PHE A 328 -25.76 37.88 -26.93
CA PHE A 328 -26.84 38.20 -25.97
C PHE A 328 -27.30 37.01 -25.14
N PHE A 329 -26.71 35.84 -25.33
CA PHE A 329 -27.13 34.63 -24.66
C PHE A 329 -26.10 34.24 -23.56
N THR A 330 -26.60 34.04 -22.36
CA THR A 330 -25.82 33.46 -21.26
C THR A 330 -26.40 32.10 -20.96
N ALA A 331 -25.56 31.05 -21.03
CA ALA A 331 -25.88 29.73 -20.56
C ALA A 331 -25.02 29.41 -19.35
N THR A 332 -25.60 28.79 -18.33
CA THR A 332 -24.88 28.30 -17.16
C THR A 332 -24.84 26.79 -17.21
N THR A 333 -23.65 26.22 -17.04
CA THR A 333 -23.51 24.77 -16.83
C THR A 333 -24.12 24.41 -15.49
N VAL A 334 -24.80 23.28 -15.43
CA VAL A 334 -25.42 22.78 -14.21
C VAL A 334 -24.97 21.39 -13.92
N SER A 335 -24.70 21.13 -12.66
CA SER A 335 -24.26 19.83 -12.18
C SER A 335 -25.41 18.84 -12.15
N ARG A 336 -25.19 17.69 -12.75
CA ARG A 336 -26.16 16.60 -12.87
C ARG A 336 -25.49 15.24 -12.64
N LEU A 337 -26.26 14.32 -12.06
CA LEU A 337 -26.02 12.89 -12.19
C LEU A 337 -27.01 12.34 -13.21
N CYS A 338 -26.52 11.53 -14.14
CA CYS A 338 -27.35 10.80 -15.08
C CYS A 338 -27.23 9.28 -14.86
N ALA A 339 -28.36 8.64 -14.68
CA ALA A 339 -28.43 7.18 -14.61
C ALA A 339 -28.73 6.62 -16.00
N LEU A 340 -27.89 5.69 -16.44
CA LEU A 340 -28.05 4.87 -17.64
C LEU A 340 -28.12 3.40 -17.25
N LYS A 341 -28.65 2.57 -18.15
CA LYS A 341 -28.70 1.13 -18.01
C LYS A 341 -27.97 0.49 -19.20
N LEU A 342 -26.95 -0.33 -18.90
CA LEU A 342 -26.18 -1.12 -19.86
C LEU A 342 -26.65 -2.56 -19.81
N SER A 343 -27.06 -3.10 -20.95
CA SER A 343 -27.56 -4.46 -21.10
C SER A 343 -26.77 -5.24 -22.16
N GLY A 344 -26.82 -6.57 -22.11
CA GLY A 344 -26.15 -7.44 -23.07
C GLY A 344 -24.77 -7.94 -22.61
N LEU A 345 -24.32 -7.52 -21.43
CA LEU A 345 -23.14 -8.09 -20.76
C LEU A 345 -23.59 -8.68 -19.42
N ASP A 346 -23.30 -9.92 -19.18
CA ASP A 346 -23.53 -10.57 -17.89
C ASP A 346 -22.25 -10.47 -17.06
N ILE A 347 -22.21 -9.45 -16.19
CA ILE A 347 -21.05 -9.10 -15.37
C ILE A 347 -21.35 -9.47 -13.92
N VAL A 348 -20.42 -10.15 -13.30
CA VAL A 348 -20.49 -10.60 -11.91
C VAL A 348 -19.40 -9.93 -11.06
N THR A 349 -19.67 -9.80 -9.77
CA THR A 349 -18.75 -9.23 -8.79
C THR A 349 -18.11 -10.32 -7.96
N VAL A 350 -16.78 -10.23 -7.78
CA VAL A 350 -16.02 -11.15 -6.94
C VAL A 350 -15.24 -10.37 -5.88
N ASN A 351 -15.34 -10.87 -4.64
CA ASN A 351 -14.61 -10.32 -3.51
C ASN A 351 -13.57 -11.34 -3.02
N TYR A 352 -12.39 -10.85 -2.64
CA TYR A 352 -11.27 -11.64 -2.14
C TYR A 352 -10.84 -11.13 -0.76
N PRO A 353 -11.59 -11.41 0.30
CA PRO A 353 -11.20 -11.02 1.65
C PRO A 353 -9.94 -11.77 2.06
N THR A 354 -9.03 -11.05 2.69
CA THR A 354 -7.80 -11.63 3.23
C THR A 354 -8.13 -12.37 4.54
N PRO A 355 -7.84 -13.67 4.63
CA PRO A 355 -8.06 -14.43 5.87
C PRO A 355 -7.04 -14.04 6.93
N SER A 356 -7.38 -14.20 8.19
CA SER A 356 -6.42 -14.08 9.28
C SER A 356 -5.29 -15.11 9.10
N GLY A 357 -4.04 -14.67 9.15
CA GLY A 357 -2.85 -15.52 9.01
C GLY A 357 -2.43 -15.84 7.58
N GLY A 358 -2.98 -15.17 6.58
CA GLY A 358 -2.57 -15.34 5.19
C GLY A 358 -2.72 -14.06 4.36
N THR A 359 -2.18 -14.08 3.16
CA THR A 359 -2.39 -13.06 2.14
C THR A 359 -2.94 -13.72 0.88
N VAL A 360 -3.88 -13.08 0.21
CA VAL A 360 -4.49 -13.61 -1.02
C VAL A 360 -4.13 -12.74 -2.22
N LYS A 361 -4.03 -13.38 -3.39
CA LYS A 361 -3.86 -12.70 -4.68
C LYS A 361 -4.88 -13.27 -5.68
N PRO A 362 -5.73 -12.42 -6.30
CA PRO A 362 -5.93 -11.01 -5.97
C PRO A 362 -6.52 -10.84 -4.56
N SER A 363 -6.39 -9.65 -3.97
CA SER A 363 -7.01 -9.26 -2.70
C SER A 363 -7.86 -8.00 -2.91
N GLY A 364 -8.87 -7.81 -2.08
CA GLY A 364 -9.75 -6.66 -2.16
C GLY A 364 -11.20 -7.03 -2.50
N THR A 365 -11.97 -6.03 -2.89
CA THR A 365 -13.40 -6.17 -3.14
C THR A 365 -13.80 -5.54 -4.47
N ASN A 366 -14.99 -5.92 -4.95
CA ASN A 366 -15.59 -5.33 -6.13
C ASN A 366 -14.86 -5.58 -7.46
N TYR A 367 -14.10 -6.70 -7.54
CA TYR A 367 -13.59 -7.17 -8.84
C TYR A 367 -14.76 -7.57 -9.75
N ARG A 368 -14.63 -7.27 -11.03
CA ARG A 368 -15.68 -7.53 -12.02
C ARG A 368 -15.19 -8.39 -13.15
N TYR A 369 -15.94 -9.42 -13.45
CA TYR A 369 -15.66 -10.37 -14.50
C TYR A 369 -16.92 -10.64 -15.32
N LEU A 370 -16.74 -11.12 -16.55
CA LEU A 370 -17.84 -11.74 -17.28
C LEU A 370 -18.26 -13.02 -16.57
N ASN A 371 -19.55 -13.28 -16.53
CA ASN A 371 -20.09 -14.56 -16.07
C ASN A 371 -19.49 -15.71 -16.89
N GLY A 372 -19.04 -16.76 -16.23
CA GLY A 372 -18.33 -17.88 -16.83
C GLY A 372 -16.82 -17.71 -16.92
N THR A 373 -16.26 -16.55 -16.57
CA THR A 373 -14.80 -16.35 -16.55
C THR A 373 -14.15 -17.31 -15.57
N ALA A 374 -13.11 -18.02 -16.04
CA ALA A 374 -12.25 -18.81 -15.17
C ALA A 374 -11.28 -17.88 -14.41
N ILE A 375 -11.32 -17.94 -13.10
CA ILE A 375 -10.46 -17.15 -12.24
C ILE A 375 -9.57 -18.03 -11.38
N THR A 376 -8.43 -17.49 -11.00
CA THR A 376 -7.49 -18.12 -10.07
C THR A 376 -7.25 -17.16 -8.90
N SER A 377 -7.43 -17.67 -7.69
CA SER A 377 -7.02 -16.98 -6.47
C SER A 377 -5.97 -17.83 -5.76
N THR A 378 -4.92 -17.20 -5.28
CA THR A 378 -3.85 -17.88 -4.54
C THR A 378 -3.76 -17.33 -3.14
N LEU A 379 -3.58 -18.24 -2.18
CA LEU A 379 -3.32 -17.93 -0.79
C LEU A 379 -1.84 -18.16 -0.51
N THR A 380 -1.17 -17.17 0.02
CA THR A 380 0.14 -17.32 0.65
C THR A 380 -0.08 -17.25 2.16
N HIS A 381 0.20 -18.32 2.85
CA HIS A 381 0.31 -18.34 4.30
C HIS A 381 1.73 -18.74 4.65
N GLY A 382 2.23 -18.28 5.80
CA GLY A 382 3.56 -18.71 6.25
C GLY A 382 3.62 -20.22 6.21
N ALA A 383 4.60 -20.79 5.53
CA ALA A 383 4.71 -22.23 5.23
C ALA A 383 4.69 -23.11 6.48
N THR A 384 4.71 -22.55 7.62
CA THR A 384 4.61 -23.06 8.98
C THR A 384 4.71 -21.86 9.92
N ALA A 385 3.80 -20.86 9.81
CA ALA A 385 3.65 -20.00 10.95
C ALA A 385 3.03 -20.86 12.04
N PRO A 386 3.78 -21.23 13.07
CA PRO A 386 3.20 -21.93 14.18
C PRO A 386 2.22 -20.97 14.82
N THR A 387 0.94 -21.16 14.53
CA THR A 387 -0.15 -20.35 15.11
C THR A 387 -0.45 -20.77 16.54
N ALA A 388 0.09 -21.90 16.99
CA ALA A 388 0.12 -22.31 18.38
C ALA A 388 1.24 -23.32 18.57
N TYR A 389 2.15 -23.04 19.49
CA TYR A 389 3.10 -24.03 19.99
C TYR A 389 2.43 -24.78 21.15
N THR A 390 1.86 -25.92 20.87
CA THR A 390 1.37 -26.79 21.93
C THR A 390 2.34 -27.97 22.07
N ASN A 391 3.00 -28.07 23.19
CA ASN A 391 3.71 -29.30 23.63
C ASN A 391 4.71 -29.90 22.64
N ASN A 392 5.68 -29.12 22.14
CA ASN A 392 6.73 -29.59 21.24
C ASN A 392 6.25 -29.97 19.82
N GLY A 393 5.16 -29.42 19.30
CA GLY A 393 4.67 -29.75 17.97
C GLY A 393 4.56 -28.52 17.07
N THR A 394 4.92 -28.69 15.82
CA THR A 394 4.62 -27.70 14.77
C THR A 394 3.15 -27.78 14.40
N THR A 395 2.47 -26.66 14.40
CA THR A 395 1.12 -26.61 13.84
C THR A 395 1.21 -26.54 12.31
N VAL A 396 0.73 -27.57 11.65
CA VAL A 396 0.57 -27.55 10.19
C VAL A 396 -0.74 -26.83 9.87
N VAL A 397 -0.63 -25.77 9.09
CA VAL A 397 -1.81 -25.05 8.60
C VAL A 397 -2.21 -25.63 7.26
N SER A 398 -3.42 -26.17 7.17
CA SER A 398 -4.04 -26.55 5.92
C SER A 398 -5.01 -25.48 5.44
N ALA A 399 -4.97 -25.17 4.15
CA ALA A 399 -5.86 -24.22 3.52
C ALA A 399 -7.00 -24.95 2.81
N SER A 400 -8.19 -24.40 2.92
CA SER A 400 -9.34 -24.74 2.08
C SER A 400 -10.04 -23.46 1.63
N TRP A 401 -10.81 -23.56 0.55
CA TRP A 401 -11.51 -22.42 0.00
C TRP A 401 -12.93 -22.76 -0.45
N SER A 402 -13.77 -21.73 -0.49
CA SER A 402 -15.11 -21.80 -1.06
C SER A 402 -15.43 -20.54 -1.84
N ALA A 403 -16.14 -20.68 -2.95
CA ALA A 403 -16.58 -19.57 -3.80
C ALA A 403 -17.93 -19.93 -4.45
N GLY A 404 -19.03 -19.43 -3.92
CA GLY A 404 -20.37 -19.85 -4.32
C GLY A 404 -20.56 -21.36 -4.08
N SER A 405 -20.85 -22.13 -5.14
CA SER A 405 -20.97 -23.59 -5.08
C SER A 405 -19.64 -24.34 -5.25
N ALA A 406 -18.56 -23.63 -5.64
CA ALA A 406 -17.24 -24.23 -5.80
C ALA A 406 -16.48 -24.24 -4.47
N SER A 407 -15.69 -25.29 -4.25
CA SER A 407 -14.82 -25.41 -3.08
C SER A 407 -13.65 -26.33 -3.36
N GLY A 408 -12.62 -26.25 -2.55
CA GLY A 408 -11.43 -27.07 -2.69
C GLY A 408 -10.48 -26.96 -1.52
N SER A 409 -9.37 -27.67 -1.60
CA SER A 409 -8.28 -27.65 -0.62
C SER A 409 -6.99 -27.21 -1.30
N GLY A 410 -6.03 -26.74 -0.48
CA GLY A 410 -4.75 -26.23 -0.94
C GLY A 410 -4.74 -24.69 -1.06
N THR A 411 -3.65 -24.16 -1.55
CA THR A 411 -3.38 -22.73 -1.61
C THR A 411 -3.76 -22.07 -2.94
N GLN A 412 -4.41 -22.80 -3.84
CA GLN A 412 -4.88 -22.29 -5.11
C GLN A 412 -6.36 -22.65 -5.30
N ALA A 413 -7.18 -21.63 -5.54
CA ALA A 413 -8.58 -21.77 -5.92
C ALA A 413 -8.69 -21.47 -7.42
N VAL A 414 -9.19 -22.42 -8.20
CA VAL A 414 -9.47 -22.27 -9.64
C VAL A 414 -10.92 -22.66 -9.89
N PHE A 415 -11.71 -21.74 -10.40
CA PHE A 415 -13.13 -21.98 -10.65
C PHE A 415 -13.69 -20.98 -11.68
N SER A 416 -14.82 -21.31 -12.31
CA SER A 416 -15.53 -20.35 -13.16
C SER A 416 -16.56 -19.59 -12.34
N VAL A 417 -16.59 -18.29 -12.49
CA VAL A 417 -17.54 -17.40 -11.80
C VAL A 417 -18.91 -17.52 -12.46
N THR A 418 -19.94 -17.92 -11.71
CA THR A 418 -21.32 -18.09 -12.23
C THR A 418 -22.34 -17.14 -11.58
N GLY A 419 -21.87 -16.17 -10.82
CA GLY A 419 -22.69 -15.17 -10.11
C GLY A 419 -21.83 -14.36 -9.15
N ASP A 420 -22.42 -13.34 -8.54
CA ASP A 420 -21.73 -12.56 -7.52
C ASP A 420 -21.28 -13.48 -6.39
N THR A 421 -19.99 -13.41 -6.03
CA THR A 421 -19.40 -14.36 -5.09
C THR A 421 -18.30 -13.75 -4.25
N THR A 422 -17.99 -14.43 -3.15
CA THR A 422 -16.83 -14.13 -2.31
C THR A 422 -15.97 -15.38 -2.22
N VAL A 423 -14.68 -15.24 -2.45
CA VAL A 423 -13.70 -16.32 -2.29
C VAL A 423 -13.27 -16.36 -0.84
N ASN A 424 -13.85 -17.25 -0.08
CA ASN A 424 -13.54 -17.41 1.34
C ASN A 424 -12.45 -18.46 1.52
N TRP A 425 -11.38 -18.07 2.19
CA TRP A 425 -10.30 -18.95 2.57
C TRP A 425 -10.43 -19.32 4.05
N THR A 426 -10.28 -20.61 4.35
CA THR A 426 -10.25 -21.12 5.73
C THR A 426 -8.90 -21.75 5.97
N LEU A 427 -8.19 -21.26 6.99
CA LEU A 427 -6.96 -21.85 7.48
C LEU A 427 -7.30 -22.71 8.69
N THR A 428 -7.07 -24.00 8.60
CA THR A 428 -7.26 -24.95 9.70
C THR A 428 -5.92 -25.41 10.20
N SER A 429 -5.64 -25.18 11.48
CA SER A 429 -4.43 -25.66 12.11
C SER A 429 -4.63 -27.09 12.62
N SER A 430 -3.71 -27.98 12.28
CA SER A 430 -3.61 -29.30 12.89
C SER A 430 -2.21 -29.49 13.48
N THR A 431 -2.13 -30.08 14.65
CA THR A 431 -0.84 -30.32 15.30
C THR A 431 -0.16 -31.51 14.62
N ALA A 432 0.88 -31.25 13.82
CA ALA A 432 1.78 -32.31 13.36
C ALA A 432 2.98 -32.35 14.31
N VAL A 433 3.34 -33.52 14.78
CA VAL A 433 4.45 -33.72 15.72
C VAL A 433 5.78 -33.66 14.95
N THR A 434 6.20 -32.45 14.57
CA THR A 434 7.57 -32.23 14.08
C THR A 434 8.16 -31.10 14.92
N GLU A 435 9.13 -31.42 15.76
CA GLU A 435 9.81 -30.41 16.58
C GLU A 435 10.61 -29.47 15.70
N ILE A 436 10.26 -28.18 15.71
CA ILE A 436 11.07 -27.11 15.10
C ILE A 436 11.98 -26.42 16.12
N GLY A 437 11.97 -26.88 17.34
CA GLY A 437 12.72 -26.32 18.47
C GLY A 437 12.18 -26.83 19.80
N SER A 438 12.44 -26.07 20.83
CA SER A 438 11.96 -26.36 22.19
C SER A 438 11.08 -25.21 22.65
N HIS A 439 9.90 -25.53 23.15
CA HIS A 439 8.95 -24.57 23.69
C HIS A 439 8.53 -24.93 25.10
N ASP A 440 8.70 -24.01 26.04
CA ASP A 440 8.32 -24.14 27.42
C ASP A 440 7.21 -23.13 27.78
N SER A 441 5.97 -23.58 27.62
CA SER A 441 4.79 -22.97 28.26
C SER A 441 4.48 -23.77 29.53
N PHE A 442 4.38 -23.13 30.66
CA PHE A 442 4.25 -23.84 31.93
C PHE A 442 2.79 -24.27 32.25
N GLU A 443 1.86 -24.04 31.36
CA GLU A 443 0.43 -24.36 31.52
C GLU A 443 0.13 -25.83 31.82
N ARG A 444 0.95 -26.75 31.31
CA ARG A 444 0.81 -28.20 31.52
C ARG A 444 1.23 -28.71 32.90
N PHE A 445 1.99 -27.91 33.64
CA PHE A 445 2.49 -28.33 34.95
C PHE A 445 1.56 -27.93 36.07
N ALA A 446 1.56 -28.70 37.14
CA ALA A 446 0.82 -28.32 38.35
C ALA A 446 1.52 -27.15 39.04
N VAL A 447 0.72 -26.26 39.64
CA VAL A 447 1.25 -25.21 40.52
C VAL A 447 2.04 -25.88 41.67
N GLY A 448 3.22 -25.37 41.96
CA GLY A 448 4.15 -25.95 42.92
C GLY A 448 5.17 -26.92 42.29
N THR A 449 5.08 -27.22 40.98
CA THR A 449 6.10 -28.03 40.31
C THR A 449 7.43 -27.30 40.33
N SER A 450 8.49 -27.95 40.87
CA SER A 450 9.86 -27.42 40.86
C SER A 450 10.48 -27.47 39.47
N ALA A 451 11.28 -26.46 39.09
CA ALA A 451 12.06 -26.43 37.88
C ALA A 451 12.88 -27.71 37.64
N GLY A 452 13.46 -28.28 38.68
CA GLY A 452 14.20 -29.55 38.60
C GLY A 452 13.36 -30.75 38.21
N ASN A 453 12.04 -30.68 38.22
CA ASN A 453 11.11 -31.70 37.76
C ASN A 453 10.56 -31.42 36.35
N ILE A 454 11.05 -30.40 35.69
CA ILE A 454 10.68 -30.03 34.32
C ILE A 454 11.86 -30.39 33.41
N ALA A 455 11.57 -31.11 32.33
CA ALA A 455 12.62 -31.55 31.41
C ALA A 455 13.48 -30.39 30.91
N ALA A 456 14.78 -30.57 30.90
CA ALA A 456 15.80 -29.59 30.53
C ALA A 456 15.87 -28.32 31.43
N TRP A 457 15.13 -28.29 32.53
CA TRP A 457 15.24 -27.27 33.58
C TRP A 457 15.89 -27.86 34.84
N SER A 458 16.56 -26.99 35.59
CA SER A 458 17.11 -27.29 36.90
C SER A 458 17.05 -26.04 37.79
N GLY A 459 17.33 -26.18 39.07
CA GLY A 459 17.36 -25.09 40.05
C GLY A 459 16.12 -25.00 40.92
N SER A 460 15.97 -23.87 41.60
CA SER A 460 15.00 -23.66 42.66
C SER A 460 13.67 -23.01 42.26
N GLY A 461 13.50 -22.69 40.97
CA GLY A 461 12.26 -22.10 40.48
C GLY A 461 11.05 -23.02 40.64
N VAL A 462 9.88 -22.44 40.74
CA VAL A 462 8.61 -23.14 40.97
C VAL A 462 7.53 -22.60 40.03
N VAL A 463 6.73 -23.48 39.45
CA VAL A 463 5.54 -23.09 38.67
C VAL A 463 4.53 -22.48 39.64
N GLU A 464 4.11 -21.27 39.35
CA GLU A 464 3.07 -20.56 40.13
C GLU A 464 1.86 -20.18 39.26
N ALA A 465 0.73 -20.00 39.95
CA ALA A 465 -0.45 -19.48 39.28
C ALA A 465 -0.31 -17.97 39.12
N LEU A 466 -0.32 -17.49 37.89
CA LEU A 466 -0.33 -16.09 37.56
C LEU A 466 -1.06 -15.90 36.23
N THR A 467 -2.19 -15.22 36.27
CA THR A 467 -2.96 -14.94 35.05
C THR A 467 -2.50 -13.63 34.44
N TYR A 468 -2.07 -13.66 33.19
CA TYR A 468 -1.74 -12.48 32.42
C TYR A 468 -2.05 -12.68 30.96
N VAL A 469 -2.17 -11.58 30.21
CA VAL A 469 -2.28 -11.58 28.76
C VAL A 469 -0.93 -11.12 28.20
N PRO A 470 -0.23 -11.96 27.44
CA PRO A 470 1.05 -11.56 26.87
C PRO A 470 0.91 -10.31 26.00
N PRO A 471 1.75 -9.28 26.19
CA PRO A 471 1.76 -8.09 25.35
C PRO A 471 2.42 -8.40 23.98
N ILE A 472 1.80 -9.32 23.25
CA ILE A 472 2.30 -9.78 21.95
C ILE A 472 1.67 -8.95 20.86
N PRO A 473 2.46 -8.32 19.99
CA PRO A 473 1.95 -7.53 18.88
C PRO A 473 1.08 -8.36 17.91
N PRO A 474 0.10 -7.76 17.23
CA PRO A 474 -0.67 -8.43 16.18
C PRO A 474 0.24 -9.05 15.11
N GLY A 475 -0.05 -10.29 14.68
CA GLY A 475 0.76 -10.99 13.67
C GLY A 475 1.98 -11.73 14.21
N TYR A 476 2.32 -11.56 15.47
CA TYR A 476 3.37 -12.35 16.10
C TYR A 476 2.95 -13.84 16.17
N PRO A 477 3.84 -14.81 15.88
CA PRO A 477 3.47 -16.23 15.76
C PRO A 477 3.11 -16.92 17.07
N MET A 478 3.25 -16.25 18.20
CA MET A 478 2.96 -16.81 19.50
C MET A 478 1.47 -16.67 19.88
N PRO A 479 0.93 -17.62 20.68
CA PRO A 479 -0.44 -17.54 21.15
C PRO A 479 -0.72 -16.24 21.94
N ARG A 480 -1.94 -15.70 21.75
CA ARG A 480 -2.42 -14.52 22.46
C ARG A 480 -3.45 -14.87 23.55
N GLU A 481 -3.55 -16.13 23.87
CA GLU A 481 -4.42 -16.60 24.92
C GLU A 481 -3.95 -16.11 26.28
N THR A 482 -4.86 -16.03 27.21
CA THR A 482 -4.56 -15.72 28.59
C THR A 482 -3.74 -16.86 29.20
N HIS A 483 -2.56 -16.54 29.71
CA HIS A 483 -1.72 -17.48 30.42
C HIS A 483 -2.13 -17.53 31.89
N THR A 484 -2.06 -18.68 32.47
CA THR A 484 -2.51 -18.91 33.86
C THR A 484 -1.39 -19.43 34.77
N LYS A 485 -0.24 -19.79 34.18
CA LYS A 485 0.91 -20.30 34.94
C LYS A 485 2.21 -19.80 34.32
N VAL A 486 3.18 -19.58 35.19
CA VAL A 486 4.51 -19.09 34.86
C VAL A 486 5.55 -19.81 35.72
N LEU A 487 6.82 -19.84 35.30
CA LEU A 487 7.92 -20.27 36.15
C LEU A 487 8.46 -19.07 36.93
N ASN A 488 8.31 -19.08 38.24
CA ASN A 488 8.92 -18.12 39.14
C ASN A 488 10.36 -18.57 39.47
N THR A 489 11.33 -17.76 39.08
CA THR A 489 12.76 -18.01 39.29
C THR A 489 13.30 -17.17 40.45
N SER A 490 12.56 -17.05 41.55
CA SER A 490 12.94 -16.26 42.74
C SER A 490 14.31 -16.64 43.31
N GLY A 491 14.76 -17.88 43.03
CA GLY A 491 16.17 -18.26 43.10
C GLY A 491 16.80 -18.31 41.71
N SER A 492 17.75 -19.19 41.48
CA SER A 492 18.32 -19.48 40.15
C SER A 492 17.62 -20.67 39.52
N SER A 493 17.22 -20.53 38.29
CA SER A 493 16.73 -21.63 37.45
C SER A 493 17.49 -21.66 36.11
N VAL A 494 17.96 -22.85 35.73
CA VAL A 494 18.80 -23.03 34.55
C VAL A 494 18.06 -23.88 33.53
N ARG A 495 17.99 -23.36 32.30
CA ARG A 495 17.49 -24.06 31.12
C ARG A 495 18.63 -24.53 30.26
N THR A 496 18.79 -25.85 30.12
CA THR A 496 19.73 -26.44 29.18
C THR A 496 19.21 -26.33 27.77
N LEU A 497 20.00 -25.77 26.85
CA LEU A 497 19.64 -25.65 25.46
C LEU A 497 19.71 -27.02 24.76
N PRO A 498 18.83 -27.27 23.75
CA PRO A 498 18.88 -28.54 23.01
C PRO A 498 20.18 -28.72 22.26
N ASP A 499 20.80 -29.92 22.37
CA ASP A 499 22.06 -30.26 21.69
C ASP A 499 21.92 -30.36 20.17
N ASN A 500 20.71 -30.59 19.68
CA ASN A 500 20.42 -30.71 18.25
C ASN A 500 20.34 -29.32 17.55
N ILE A 501 20.41 -28.23 18.29
CA ILE A 501 20.45 -26.89 17.75
C ILE A 501 21.90 -26.42 17.69
N SER A 502 22.55 -26.63 16.56
CA SER A 502 23.91 -26.16 16.30
C SER A 502 23.89 -24.91 15.40
N GLY A 503 24.83 -24.01 15.61
CA GLY A 503 24.92 -22.75 14.82
C GLY A 503 24.02 -21.66 15.33
N ASN A 504 23.38 -20.96 14.41
CA ASN A 504 22.51 -19.82 14.73
C ASN A 504 21.30 -20.27 15.55
N ARG A 505 20.95 -19.50 16.56
CA ARG A 505 19.84 -19.78 17.48
C ARG A 505 18.98 -18.57 17.68
N HIS A 506 17.70 -18.81 17.83
CA HIS A 506 16.70 -17.81 18.15
C HIS A 506 16.02 -18.19 19.45
N ILE A 507 16.13 -17.34 20.44
CA ILE A 507 15.56 -17.51 21.78
C ILE A 507 14.51 -16.42 21.94
N ASP A 508 13.29 -16.80 22.24
CA ASP A 508 12.17 -15.88 22.40
C ASP A 508 11.37 -16.27 23.64
N LEU A 509 11.07 -15.33 24.51
CA LEU A 509 10.42 -15.62 25.79
C LEU A 509 9.64 -14.42 26.32
N MET A 510 8.68 -14.70 27.19
CA MET A 510 8.07 -13.70 28.07
C MET A 510 8.84 -13.63 29.37
N ILE A 511 9.22 -12.42 29.78
CA ILE A 511 9.93 -12.19 31.03
C ILE A 511 9.29 -11.03 31.80
N GLU A 512 9.15 -11.21 33.12
CA GLU A 512 8.68 -10.14 33.99
C GLU A 512 9.85 -9.22 34.36
N VAL A 513 9.64 -7.92 34.18
CA VAL A 513 10.66 -6.90 34.45
C VAL A 513 10.92 -6.81 35.96
N ARG A 514 12.22 -6.85 36.31
CA ARG A 514 12.72 -6.55 37.67
C ARG A 514 13.88 -5.58 37.51
N ARG A 515 13.69 -4.35 37.95
CA ARG A 515 14.69 -3.27 37.86
C ARG A 515 15.91 -3.58 38.73
N SER A 516 17.06 -3.10 38.29
CA SER A 516 18.37 -3.28 38.96
C SER A 516 18.81 -4.74 39.12
N GLN A 517 18.24 -5.64 38.30
CA GLN A 517 18.56 -7.07 38.36
C GLN A 517 19.06 -7.63 37.02
N VAL A 518 19.95 -8.60 37.07
CA VAL A 518 20.30 -9.45 35.94
C VAL A 518 19.23 -10.54 35.86
N LEU A 519 18.45 -10.53 34.80
CA LEU A 519 17.31 -11.42 34.63
C LEU A 519 17.69 -12.72 33.91
N LEU A 520 18.66 -12.64 32.99
CA LEU A 520 19.13 -13.76 32.20
C LEU A 520 20.66 -13.71 32.07
N THR A 521 21.30 -14.85 32.21
CA THR A 521 22.73 -15.02 32.04
C THR A 521 23.00 -16.33 31.27
N ASP A 522 23.95 -16.31 30.33
CA ASP A 522 24.59 -17.55 29.88
C ASP A 522 25.30 -18.18 31.09
N ALA A 523 24.91 -19.38 31.47
CA ALA A 523 25.41 -20.08 32.65
C ALA A 523 26.85 -20.58 32.53
N THR A 524 27.53 -20.36 31.40
CA THR A 524 28.96 -20.72 31.23
C THR A 524 29.88 -19.76 32.00
N THR A 525 31.07 -20.22 32.30
CA THR A 525 32.04 -19.39 33.02
C THR A 525 33.31 -19.21 32.16
N PRO A 526 33.65 -17.97 31.77
CA PRO A 526 32.90 -16.71 32.00
C PRO A 526 31.67 -16.61 31.13
N ALA A 527 30.62 -15.99 31.63
CA ALA A 527 29.38 -15.75 30.90
C ALA A 527 29.63 -14.93 29.63
N ARG A 528 29.02 -15.33 28.51
CA ARG A 528 29.19 -14.69 27.20
C ARG A 528 28.17 -13.56 26.94
N ILE A 529 26.96 -13.77 27.43
CA ILE A 529 25.87 -12.78 27.38
C ILE A 529 25.18 -12.69 28.73
N LYS A 530 24.71 -11.49 29.08
CA LYS A 530 23.79 -11.26 30.20
C LYS A 530 22.80 -10.18 29.81
N LEU A 531 21.57 -10.33 30.28
CA LEU A 531 20.50 -9.34 30.11
C LEU A 531 20.07 -8.86 31.50
N ARG A 532 20.04 -7.55 31.70
CA ARG A 532 19.51 -6.92 32.91
C ARG A 532 18.54 -5.80 32.57
N VAL A 533 17.75 -5.42 33.55
CA VAL A 533 17.05 -4.12 33.54
C VAL A 533 17.78 -3.19 34.52
N ASP A 534 18.15 -2.00 34.06
CA ASP A 534 18.82 -1.03 34.94
C ASP A 534 17.84 -0.35 35.93
N SER A 535 18.35 0.58 36.75
CA SER A 535 17.52 1.32 37.72
C SER A 535 16.47 2.20 37.06
N ASP A 536 16.72 2.63 35.83
CA ASP A 536 15.80 3.48 35.06
C ASP A 536 14.69 2.68 34.40
N GLY A 537 14.80 1.33 34.39
CA GLY A 537 13.83 0.43 33.76
C GLY A 537 14.15 0.07 32.31
N CYS A 538 15.38 0.33 31.85
CA CYS A 538 15.80 0.02 30.49
C CYS A 538 16.53 -1.31 30.40
N PHE A 539 16.27 -2.10 29.37
CA PHE A 539 17.01 -3.32 29.11
C PHE A 539 18.44 -3.04 28.67
N CYS A 540 19.40 -3.74 29.28
CA CYS A 540 20.83 -3.64 28.99
C CYS A 540 21.40 -5.04 28.69
N LEU A 541 22.26 -5.09 27.66
CA LEU A 541 23.01 -6.31 27.30
C LEU A 541 24.45 -6.18 27.74
N TRP A 542 25.00 -7.25 28.32
CA TRP A 542 26.44 -7.45 28.56
C TRP A 542 27.07 -8.05 27.32
N HIS A 543 28.02 -7.33 26.74
CA HIS A 543 28.66 -7.73 25.49
C HIS A 543 30.09 -7.14 25.39
N LEU A 544 30.82 -7.54 24.37
CA LEU A 544 32.17 -7.02 24.11
C LEU A 544 32.07 -5.70 23.33
N LYS A 545 32.53 -4.62 23.95
CA LYS A 545 32.65 -3.27 23.38
C LYS A 545 34.05 -3.00 22.86
N HIS A 546 34.15 -2.22 21.84
CA HIS A 546 35.42 -1.67 21.35
C HIS A 546 35.52 -0.20 21.75
N VAL A 547 36.37 0.10 22.73
CA VAL A 547 36.57 1.47 23.24
C VAL A 547 38.06 1.76 23.20
N ASP A 548 38.45 2.86 22.56
CA ASP A 548 39.83 3.31 22.44
C ASP A 548 40.83 2.25 21.97
N GLY A 549 40.44 1.45 20.99
CA GLY A 549 41.26 0.38 20.43
C GLY A 549 41.29 -0.92 21.26
N VAL A 550 40.59 -0.99 22.39
CA VAL A 550 40.56 -2.15 23.28
C VAL A 550 39.19 -2.76 23.34
N TRP A 551 39.13 -4.09 23.30
CA TRP A 551 37.90 -4.85 23.49
C TRP A 551 37.69 -5.12 24.98
N THR A 552 36.59 -4.63 25.54
CA THR A 552 36.24 -4.81 26.95
C THR A 552 34.78 -5.21 27.08
N ALA A 553 34.48 -6.23 27.89
CA ALA A 553 33.11 -6.63 28.15
C ALA A 553 32.46 -5.65 29.13
N ASP A 554 31.32 -5.10 28.72
CA ASP A 554 30.59 -4.11 29.54
C ASP A 554 29.11 -4.05 29.14
N TRP A 555 28.31 -3.35 29.95
CA TRP A 555 26.88 -3.16 29.76
C TRP A 555 26.59 -2.04 28.74
N THR A 556 25.59 -2.30 27.88
CA THR A 556 25.02 -1.27 26.97
C THR A 556 23.51 -1.34 27.06
N ARG A 557 22.84 -0.20 27.11
CA ARG A 557 21.40 -0.14 26.92
C ARG A 557 21.04 -0.69 25.52
N ALA A 558 20.21 -1.71 25.49
CA ALA A 558 19.68 -2.26 24.26
C ALA A 558 18.50 -1.40 23.73
N SER A 559 17.79 -0.71 24.63
CA SER A 559 16.68 0.15 24.28
C SER A 559 16.51 1.23 25.36
N ASP A 560 16.09 2.43 24.95
CA ASP A 560 15.74 3.52 25.85
C ASP A 560 14.27 3.43 26.33
N LYS A 561 13.53 2.41 25.89
CA LYS A 561 12.18 2.15 26.39
C LYS A 561 12.22 1.77 27.85
N VAL A 562 11.44 2.48 28.67
CA VAL A 562 11.38 2.33 30.12
C VAL A 562 10.24 1.39 30.47
N TYR A 563 10.52 0.41 31.30
CA TYR A 563 9.55 -0.55 31.83
C TYR A 563 9.47 -0.44 33.36
N ALA A 564 8.29 -0.71 33.91
CA ALA A 564 8.07 -0.76 35.34
C ALA A 564 8.35 -2.17 35.89
N ASP A 565 8.61 -2.27 37.22
CA ASP A 565 8.63 -3.56 37.89
C ASP A 565 7.28 -4.26 37.72
N GLY A 566 7.29 -5.52 37.34
CA GLY A 566 6.10 -6.32 37.08
C GLY A 566 5.56 -6.26 35.66
N ASP A 567 6.09 -5.39 34.79
CA ASP A 567 5.72 -5.41 33.36
C ASP A 567 6.16 -6.74 32.74
N TRP A 568 5.33 -7.26 31.84
CA TRP A 568 5.69 -8.41 31.01
C TRP A 568 6.19 -7.98 29.65
N VAL A 569 7.34 -8.46 29.26
CA VAL A 569 8.00 -8.06 28.00
C VAL A 569 8.38 -9.30 27.21
N ARG A 570 8.05 -9.30 25.93
CA ARG A 570 8.59 -10.28 24.98
C ARG A 570 10.02 -9.93 24.68
N VAL A 571 10.95 -10.80 25.04
CA VAL A 571 12.38 -10.66 24.78
C VAL A 571 12.80 -11.69 23.75
N GLY A 572 13.42 -11.24 22.66
CA GLY A 572 14.06 -12.09 21.66
C GLY A 572 15.58 -11.91 21.69
N LEU A 573 16.31 -13.00 21.57
CA LEU A 573 17.75 -13.02 21.39
C LEU A 573 18.07 -13.82 20.13
N ASP A 574 18.55 -13.15 19.09
CA ASP A 574 19.11 -13.83 17.93
C ASP A 574 20.60 -14.01 18.18
N LEU A 575 21.08 -15.23 18.07
CA LEU A 575 22.47 -15.62 18.28
C LEU A 575 23.04 -16.18 16.98
N GLU A 576 24.13 -15.59 16.49
CA GLU A 576 24.73 -15.94 15.20
C GLU A 576 26.26 -16.02 15.31
N ASP A 577 26.85 -17.03 14.68
CA ASP A 577 28.29 -17.16 14.56
C ASP A 577 28.76 -16.64 13.20
N CYS A 578 29.75 -15.76 13.23
CA CYS A 578 30.41 -15.29 12.03
C CYS A 578 31.94 -15.35 12.20
N ASN A 579 32.61 -16.12 11.33
CA ASN A 579 34.06 -16.31 11.34
C ASN A 579 34.63 -16.75 12.71
N GLY A 580 33.95 -17.62 13.42
CA GLY A 580 34.37 -18.14 14.73
C GLY A 580 34.17 -17.16 15.89
N VAL A 581 33.35 -16.14 15.70
CA VAL A 581 32.98 -15.14 16.72
C VAL A 581 31.46 -15.13 16.84
N GLY A 582 30.96 -15.18 18.05
CA GLY A 582 29.53 -15.12 18.32
C GLY A 582 29.01 -13.71 18.42
N PHE A 583 27.79 -13.49 17.91
CA PHE A 583 27.06 -12.25 17.97
C PHE A 583 25.66 -12.47 18.55
N CYS A 584 25.12 -11.43 19.18
CA CYS A 584 23.77 -11.40 19.74
C CYS A 584 23.04 -10.15 19.26
N ARG A 585 21.77 -10.31 18.92
CA ARG A 585 20.83 -9.21 18.66
C ARG A 585 19.67 -9.30 19.61
N VAL A 586 19.26 -8.18 20.19
CA VAL A 586 18.14 -8.12 21.17
C VAL A 586 16.88 -7.59 20.48
N LYS A 587 15.77 -8.23 20.76
CA LYS A 587 14.43 -7.79 20.39
C LYS A 587 13.56 -7.58 21.63
N LEU A 588 12.79 -6.52 21.64
CA LEU A 588 11.80 -6.24 22.71
C LEU A 588 10.43 -6.03 22.06
N GLY A 589 9.45 -6.82 22.49
CA GLY A 589 8.12 -6.81 21.87
C GLY A 589 8.12 -7.24 20.40
N GLY A 590 9.10 -8.04 19.97
CA GLY A 590 9.28 -8.48 18.58
C GLY A 590 10.11 -7.53 17.73
N SER A 591 10.38 -6.31 18.18
CA SER A 591 11.15 -5.31 17.43
C SER A 591 12.63 -5.36 17.80
N VAL A 592 13.50 -5.27 16.80
CA VAL A 592 14.95 -5.20 16.97
C VAL A 592 15.31 -3.89 17.67
N CYS A 593 16.24 -3.97 18.62
CA CYS A 593 16.74 -2.82 19.39
C CYS A 593 18.04 -2.28 18.77
N PRO A 594 17.99 -1.19 18.00
CA PRO A 594 19.19 -0.55 17.47
C PRO A 594 19.90 0.28 18.53
N THR A 595 21.23 0.31 18.49
CA THR A 595 22.05 1.14 19.38
C THR A 595 23.35 1.53 18.71
N ALA A 596 23.88 2.69 19.14
CA ALA A 596 25.19 3.20 18.68
C ALA A 596 26.37 2.27 18.99
N ALA A 597 26.22 1.37 19.97
CA ALA A 597 27.26 0.41 20.35
C ALA A 597 27.15 -0.95 19.60
N GLY A 598 26.09 -1.15 18.82
CA GLY A 598 25.92 -2.34 17.99
C GLY A 598 26.64 -2.23 16.64
N PHE A 599 26.79 -3.36 15.96
CA PHE A 599 27.31 -3.46 14.60
C PHE A 599 26.19 -3.68 13.59
N ARG A 600 26.40 -3.32 12.33
CA ARG A 600 25.40 -3.47 11.26
C ARG A 600 25.05 -4.92 11.02
N SER A 601 26.03 -5.80 11.01
CA SER A 601 25.82 -7.24 10.90
C SER A 601 27.04 -7.98 11.47
N PRO A 602 26.93 -9.29 11.74
CA PRO A 602 28.07 -10.10 12.15
C PRO A 602 29.26 -10.06 11.18
N SER A 603 29.00 -9.89 9.88
CA SER A 603 30.01 -9.76 8.83
C SER A 603 30.49 -8.33 8.59
N ASN A 604 29.79 -7.32 9.12
CA ASN A 604 30.10 -5.90 8.95
C ASN A 604 30.15 -5.18 10.31
N LEU A 605 31.35 -5.02 10.84
CA LEU A 605 31.61 -4.41 12.15
C LEU A 605 31.61 -2.89 12.12
N THR A 606 30.91 -2.27 11.18
CA THR A 606 30.67 -0.82 11.21
C THR A 606 29.76 -0.50 12.41
N PRO A 607 30.11 0.47 13.27
CA PRO A 607 29.26 0.90 14.38
C PRO A 607 27.89 1.38 13.93
N CYS A 608 26.93 1.44 14.88
CA CYS A 608 25.55 1.86 14.65
C CYS A 608 24.70 0.80 13.95
N GLY A 609 24.45 -0.24 14.66
CA GLY A 609 23.62 -1.35 14.20
C GLY A 609 22.92 -2.07 15.36
N THR A 610 22.50 -3.26 15.10
CA THR A 610 21.66 -4.05 16.01
C THR A 610 22.36 -5.29 16.57
N TRP A 611 23.56 -5.61 16.08
CA TRP A 611 24.32 -6.78 16.48
C TRP A 611 25.42 -6.44 17.49
N TYR A 612 25.54 -7.24 18.53
CA TYR A 612 26.52 -7.09 19.58
C TYR A 612 27.45 -8.30 19.56
N ARG A 613 28.73 -8.08 19.65
CA ARG A 613 29.68 -9.17 19.82
C ARG A 613 29.57 -9.75 21.23
N ILE A 614 29.37 -11.07 21.37
CA ILE A 614 29.34 -11.70 22.70
C ILE A 614 30.70 -11.55 23.42
N ALA A 615 30.73 -11.66 24.73
CA ALA A 615 31.90 -11.35 25.53
C ALA A 615 33.10 -12.28 25.26
N SER A 616 32.82 -13.53 24.85
CA SER A 616 33.88 -14.50 24.46
C SER A 616 33.30 -15.65 23.66
N GLY A 617 34.10 -16.32 22.84
CA GLY A 617 33.78 -17.58 22.17
C GLY A 617 32.73 -17.48 21.06
N THR A 618 32.02 -18.57 20.86
CA THR A 618 31.00 -18.78 19.82
C THR A 618 29.63 -19.01 20.43
N VAL A 619 28.58 -18.89 19.62
CA VAL A 619 27.19 -19.17 20.04
C VAL A 619 27.00 -20.65 20.40
N ALA A 620 27.68 -21.55 19.69
CA ALA A 620 27.62 -22.99 19.96
C ALA A 620 28.05 -23.36 21.39
N GLU A 621 28.88 -22.52 22.03
CA GLU A 621 29.32 -22.73 23.40
C GLU A 621 28.32 -22.23 24.46
N ILE A 622 27.26 -21.56 24.08
CA ILE A 622 26.15 -21.19 24.98
C ILE A 622 25.25 -22.41 25.14
N ALA A 623 25.47 -23.20 26.16
CA ALA A 623 24.75 -24.44 26.38
C ALA A 623 23.57 -24.30 27.36
N GLN A 624 23.55 -23.26 28.16
CA GLN A 624 22.58 -23.08 29.23
C GLN A 624 22.25 -21.60 29.43
N LEU A 625 20.99 -21.33 29.77
CA LEU A 625 20.52 -20.02 30.18
C LEU A 625 20.08 -20.09 31.64
N GLU A 626 20.58 -19.18 32.46
CA GLU A 626 20.20 -19.01 33.85
C GLU A 626 19.27 -17.79 34.01
N PHE A 627 18.15 -17.99 34.67
CA PHE A 627 17.19 -16.99 35.01
C PHE A 627 17.19 -16.78 36.55
N THR A 628 17.22 -15.52 36.97
CA THR A 628 17.35 -15.20 38.40
C THR A 628 16.38 -14.07 38.79
N GLY A 629 15.59 -14.31 39.85
CA GLY A 629 14.79 -13.29 40.49
C GLY A 629 13.66 -12.71 39.64
N THR A 630 13.23 -13.41 38.60
CA THR A 630 12.17 -12.99 37.71
C THR A 630 11.14 -14.09 37.47
N ARG A 631 10.10 -13.82 36.70
CA ARG A 631 9.18 -14.81 36.19
C ARG A 631 9.38 -14.95 34.70
N VAL A 632 9.30 -16.17 34.17
CA VAL A 632 9.47 -16.47 32.76
C VAL A 632 8.33 -17.34 32.26
N ASP A 633 7.99 -17.18 30.98
CA ASP A 633 6.99 -17.96 30.31
C ASP A 633 7.27 -18.01 28.80
N ASP A 634 6.60 -18.89 28.07
CA ASP A 634 6.67 -19.00 26.61
C ASP A 634 8.10 -18.99 26.05
N LEU A 635 9.02 -19.68 26.71
CA LEU A 635 10.40 -19.79 26.19
C LEU A 635 10.41 -20.69 24.96
N LEU A 636 10.74 -20.12 23.83
CA LEU A 636 10.92 -20.78 22.55
C LEU A 636 12.37 -20.71 22.13
N ILE A 637 12.94 -21.85 21.76
CA ILE A 637 14.30 -21.98 21.25
C ILE A 637 14.25 -22.68 19.90
N THR A 638 14.73 -22.05 18.84
CA THR A 638 14.66 -22.58 17.47
C THR A 638 15.87 -22.14 16.65
N THR A 639 16.10 -22.84 15.54
CA THR A 639 17.01 -22.43 14.47
C THR A 639 16.26 -21.74 13.32
N ASP A 640 14.95 -21.61 13.41
CA ASP A 640 14.13 -21.04 12.36
C ASP A 640 14.30 -19.51 12.30
N ALA A 641 14.85 -19.04 11.20
CA ALA A 641 15.00 -17.61 10.90
C ALA A 641 13.65 -16.83 10.90
N PHE A 642 12.54 -17.54 10.71
CA PHE A 642 11.20 -16.93 10.73
C PHE A 642 10.90 -16.14 12.01
N ILE A 643 11.32 -16.63 13.17
CA ILE A 643 11.16 -15.90 14.44
C ILE A 643 12.18 -14.78 14.57
N ALA A 644 13.34 -14.93 13.92
CA ALA A 644 14.41 -13.95 13.93
C ALA A 644 14.11 -12.73 13.06
N GLU A 645 13.44 -12.94 11.93
CA GLU A 645 13.22 -11.91 10.89
C GLU A 645 11.81 -11.33 10.94
N HIS A 646 11.02 -11.60 11.98
CA HIS A 646 9.73 -10.93 12.09
C HIS A 646 9.99 -9.43 12.26
N THR A 647 9.93 -8.74 11.13
CA THR A 647 9.61 -7.32 11.10
C THR A 647 8.34 -7.17 11.92
N GLY A 648 8.35 -6.29 12.88
CA GLY A 648 7.24 -6.10 13.81
C GLY A 648 5.90 -6.02 13.08
N PRO A 649 4.80 -6.37 13.73
CA PRO A 649 3.48 -6.31 13.10
C PRO A 649 3.23 -4.89 12.61
N THR A 650 2.73 -4.81 11.41
CA THR A 650 2.33 -3.56 10.79
C THR A 650 0.89 -3.21 11.16
N SER A 651 0.58 -1.93 11.21
CA SER A 651 -0.79 -1.43 11.28
C SER A 651 -1.59 -1.88 10.05
N THR A 652 -2.91 -1.70 10.07
CA THR A 652 -3.79 -1.98 8.91
C THR A 652 -3.35 -1.27 7.62
N ASN A 653 -2.55 -0.21 7.73
CA ASN A 653 -2.00 0.57 6.62
C ASN A 653 -0.53 0.25 6.33
N GLY A 654 0.00 -0.85 6.85
CA GLY A 654 1.37 -1.29 6.58
C GLY A 654 2.48 -0.56 7.33
N ILE A 655 2.16 0.32 8.27
CA ILE A 655 3.16 1.00 9.10
C ILE A 655 3.62 0.06 10.20
N ASP A 656 4.93 -0.12 10.34
CA ASP A 656 5.52 -0.92 11.41
C ASP A 656 5.14 -0.34 12.79
N PHE A 657 4.67 -1.19 13.70
CA PHE A 657 4.36 -0.76 15.06
C PHE A 657 5.58 -0.26 15.82
N ALA A 658 6.79 -0.74 15.48
CA ALA A 658 8.01 -0.19 16.02
C ALA A 658 8.15 1.30 15.72
N TRP A 659 7.74 1.74 14.53
CA TRP A 659 7.75 3.16 14.18
C TRP A 659 6.84 4.00 15.08
N PHE A 660 5.64 3.49 15.43
CA PHE A 660 4.76 4.20 16.35
C PHE A 660 5.37 4.31 17.75
N ASP A 661 6.03 3.22 18.21
CA ASP A 661 6.65 3.19 19.52
C ASP A 661 7.86 4.13 19.61
N GLU A 662 8.72 4.11 18.59
CA GLU A 662 9.86 5.03 18.48
C GLU A 662 9.41 6.49 18.38
N ALA A 663 8.34 6.73 17.65
CA ALA A 663 7.74 8.05 17.53
C ALA A 663 6.96 8.49 18.78
N GLY A 664 6.74 7.59 19.76
CA GLY A 664 5.90 7.85 20.91
C GLY A 664 4.44 8.12 20.57
N LEU A 665 3.96 7.50 19.48
CA LEU A 665 2.64 7.72 18.92
C LEU A 665 1.70 6.53 19.21
N PRO A 666 0.38 6.75 19.27
CA PRO A 666 -0.58 5.66 19.31
C PRO A 666 -0.41 4.72 18.11
N ARG A 667 -0.49 3.40 18.31
CA ARG A 667 -0.42 2.38 17.25
C ARG A 667 -1.65 2.33 16.34
N ASP A 668 -2.41 3.40 16.28
CA ASP A 668 -3.58 3.60 15.44
C ASP A 668 -3.28 4.69 14.40
N PRO A 669 -3.13 4.33 13.12
CA PRO A 669 -2.89 5.31 12.06
C PRO A 669 -3.98 6.38 11.94
N SER A 670 -5.21 6.06 12.36
CA SER A 670 -6.35 6.97 12.32
C SER A 670 -6.44 7.89 13.54
N ALA A 671 -5.65 7.62 14.58
CA ALA A 671 -5.63 8.46 15.78
C ALA A 671 -5.19 9.88 15.43
N ALA A 672 -5.70 10.86 16.18
CA ALA A 672 -5.29 12.24 16.03
C ALA A 672 -3.78 12.40 16.29
N ALA A 673 -3.10 13.08 15.39
CA ALA A 673 -1.67 13.34 15.50
C ALA A 673 -1.40 14.28 16.68
N PRO A 674 -0.54 13.92 17.64
CA PRO A 674 -0.15 14.84 18.69
C PRO A 674 0.49 16.11 18.09
N ASN A 675 0.10 17.26 18.57
CA ASN A 675 0.62 18.58 18.16
C ASN A 675 0.37 18.99 16.69
N LEU A 676 -0.45 18.23 15.95
CA LEU A 676 -0.86 18.55 14.58
C LEU A 676 -2.40 18.55 14.48
N PRO A 677 -3.10 19.63 14.85
CA PRO A 677 -4.56 19.68 14.84
C PRO A 677 -5.13 19.33 13.46
N GLY A 678 -6.12 18.43 13.45
CA GLY A 678 -6.80 17.98 12.24
C GLY A 678 -6.01 16.99 11.37
N LYS A 679 -4.86 16.52 11.83
CA LYS A 679 -4.06 15.48 11.16
C LYS A 679 -4.10 14.16 11.94
N THR A 680 -3.85 13.06 11.25
CA THR A 680 -3.75 11.72 11.83
C THR A 680 -2.30 11.28 11.98
N VAL A 681 -2.07 10.24 12.76
CA VAL A 681 -0.76 9.60 12.86
C VAL A 681 -0.27 9.07 11.50
N GLN A 682 -1.18 8.59 10.66
CA GLN A 682 -0.88 8.23 9.25
C GLN A 682 -0.25 9.42 8.49
N TYR A 683 -0.77 10.61 8.65
CA TYR A 683 -0.22 11.81 8.01
C TYR A 683 1.23 12.07 8.43
N ILE A 684 1.58 11.87 9.69
CA ILE A 684 2.96 12.03 10.18
C ILE A 684 3.89 11.06 9.44
N TYR A 685 3.47 9.80 9.32
CA TYR A 685 4.25 8.77 8.62
C TYR A 685 4.44 9.10 7.14
N ASP A 686 3.35 9.39 6.43
CA ASP A 686 3.35 9.61 4.98
C ASP A 686 4.09 10.88 4.56
N SER A 687 3.97 11.93 5.37
CA SER A 687 4.60 13.23 5.07
C SER A 687 6.04 13.35 5.53
N GLY A 688 6.55 12.37 6.30
CA GLY A 688 7.88 12.46 6.93
C GLY A 688 7.99 13.63 7.93
N VAL A 689 6.86 14.17 8.41
CA VAL A 689 6.84 15.20 9.45
C VAL A 689 7.32 14.56 10.75
N ALA A 690 8.29 15.17 11.40
CA ALA A 690 8.71 14.70 12.71
C ALA A 690 7.52 14.71 13.69
N PRO A 691 7.33 13.67 14.54
CA PRO A 691 6.18 13.55 15.42
C PRO A 691 5.94 14.75 16.36
N TYR A 692 6.96 15.55 16.54
CA TYR A 692 6.98 16.73 17.41
C TYR A 692 7.30 18.03 16.66
N SER A 693 7.34 18.00 15.32
CA SER A 693 7.55 19.16 14.46
C SER A 693 6.32 19.35 13.58
N ASP A 694 5.89 20.57 13.43
CA ASP A 694 4.85 20.99 12.49
C ASP A 694 5.36 21.16 11.06
N LYS A 695 6.62 20.78 10.80
CA LYS A 695 7.29 21.00 9.51
C LYS A 695 7.88 19.68 8.98
N PRO A 696 7.71 19.40 7.68
CA PRO A 696 8.35 18.26 7.03
C PRO A 696 9.88 18.39 7.07
N LEU A 697 10.60 17.28 6.93
CA LEU A 697 12.05 17.28 6.75
C LEU A 697 12.39 18.17 5.55
N SER A 698 13.04 19.28 5.82
CA SER A 698 13.38 20.28 4.80
C SER A 698 14.67 21.01 5.15
N ILE A 699 15.38 21.45 4.14
CA ILE A 699 16.52 22.33 4.29
C ILE A 699 15.98 23.69 4.74
N THR A 700 16.37 24.13 5.93
CA THR A 700 15.95 25.42 6.50
C THR A 700 16.90 26.56 6.15
N HIS A 701 18.18 26.22 5.96
CA HIS A 701 19.20 27.17 5.52
C HIS A 701 20.26 26.46 4.70
N MET A 702 20.76 27.13 3.66
CA MET A 702 21.88 26.66 2.86
C MET A 702 22.78 27.85 2.51
N ALA A 703 24.04 27.72 2.76
CA ALA A 703 25.05 28.73 2.44
C ALA A 703 26.30 28.06 1.90
N VAL A 704 27.02 28.77 1.05
CA VAL A 704 28.38 28.41 0.63
C VAL A 704 29.32 29.39 1.33
N ASP A 705 30.24 28.86 2.10
CA ASP A 705 31.22 29.71 2.80
C ASP A 705 32.35 30.21 1.87
N ALA A 706 33.22 31.04 2.41
CA ALA A 706 34.31 31.63 1.65
C ALA A 706 35.33 30.59 1.12
N ASP A 707 35.34 29.39 1.72
CA ASP A 707 36.24 28.29 1.36
C ASP A 707 35.61 27.35 0.33
N GLY A 708 34.38 27.66 -0.15
CA GLY A 708 33.65 26.88 -1.13
C GLY A 708 32.92 25.68 -0.53
N LYS A 709 32.84 25.57 0.80
CA LYS A 709 32.08 24.52 1.46
C LYS A 709 30.60 24.85 1.50
N VAL A 710 29.77 23.85 1.26
CA VAL A 710 28.31 23.97 1.42
C VAL A 710 27.96 23.63 2.87
N ARG A 711 27.30 24.56 3.53
CA ARG A 711 26.72 24.37 4.85
C ARG A 711 25.22 24.35 4.71
N MET A 712 24.58 23.28 5.23
CA MET A 712 23.14 23.13 5.22
C MET A 712 22.61 22.93 6.65
N GLU A 713 21.57 23.67 6.97
CA GLU A 713 20.76 23.43 8.15
C GLU A 713 19.40 22.88 7.71
N PHE A 714 18.91 21.91 8.44
CA PHE A 714 17.65 21.25 8.12
C PHE A 714 16.90 20.83 9.38
N ASN A 715 15.59 20.67 9.26
CA ASN A 715 14.77 20.10 10.33
C ASN A 715 15.20 18.64 10.53
N ALA A 716 15.67 18.31 11.70
CA ALA A 716 16.02 16.94 12.04
C ALA A 716 14.81 16.20 12.62
N TYR A 717 14.71 14.91 12.32
CA TYR A 717 13.78 14.01 12.97
C TYR A 717 14.21 13.83 14.44
N LYS A 718 13.25 13.92 15.37
CA LYS A 718 13.50 13.63 16.76
C LYS A 718 13.30 12.14 17.03
N GLY A 719 14.35 11.32 16.85
CA GLY A 719 14.51 10.12 17.65
C GLY A 719 15.29 10.44 18.89
N ASP A 720 14.96 9.91 20.04
CA ASP A 720 15.76 10.05 21.27
C ASP A 720 17.12 9.32 21.17
N THR A 721 17.46 8.80 20.01
CA THR A 721 18.75 8.19 19.72
C THR A 721 19.59 9.10 18.85
N PRO A 722 20.88 9.28 19.17
CA PRO A 722 21.85 10.05 18.36
C PRO A 722 22.12 9.43 16.97
N ALA A 723 21.41 8.42 16.59
CA ALA A 723 21.68 7.54 15.45
C ALA A 723 20.75 7.70 14.25
N ALA A 724 19.91 8.74 14.19
CA ALA A 724 19.30 9.10 12.90
C ALA A 724 20.40 9.74 12.04
N TYR A 725 20.93 8.97 11.11
CA TYR A 725 21.86 9.52 10.12
C TYR A 725 21.04 10.18 9.02
N TYR A 726 21.47 11.37 8.64
CA TYR A 726 20.93 12.06 7.48
C TYR A 726 21.92 11.92 6.34
N ARG A 727 21.45 11.43 5.21
CA ARG A 727 22.23 11.35 3.98
C ARG A 727 21.94 12.59 3.16
N VAL A 728 22.99 13.35 2.85
CA VAL A 728 22.90 14.45 1.90
C VAL A 728 23.14 13.90 0.51
N LEU A 729 22.21 14.14 -0.38
CA LEU A 729 22.26 13.73 -1.76
C LEU A 729 22.37 14.95 -2.67
N HIS A 730 23.17 14.83 -3.71
CA HIS A 730 23.43 15.86 -4.69
C HIS A 730 23.05 15.38 -6.09
N SER A 731 22.51 16.26 -6.91
CA SER A 731 22.17 16.00 -8.30
C SER A 731 22.40 17.25 -9.15
N THR A 732 22.84 17.05 -10.38
CA THR A 732 22.99 18.11 -11.40
C THR A 732 21.81 18.18 -12.37
N ASP A 733 20.93 17.18 -12.36
CA ASP A 733 19.84 17.02 -13.33
C ASP A 733 18.47 16.65 -12.72
N LEU A 734 18.39 16.52 -11.38
CA LEU A 734 17.22 16.00 -10.64
C LEU A 734 16.85 14.54 -10.94
N GLY A 735 17.56 13.88 -11.83
CA GLY A 735 17.30 12.50 -12.21
C GLY A 735 18.16 11.47 -11.48
N GLN A 736 19.45 11.77 -11.32
CA GLN A 736 20.40 10.91 -10.63
C GLN A 736 20.89 11.59 -9.36
N TRP A 737 20.81 10.88 -8.23
CA TRP A 737 21.19 11.41 -6.93
C TRP A 737 22.40 10.65 -6.36
N THR A 738 23.47 11.38 -6.08
CA THR A 738 24.72 10.82 -5.56
C THR A 738 24.88 11.19 -4.09
N PRO A 739 25.16 10.26 -3.19
CA PRO A 739 25.44 10.56 -1.80
C PRO A 739 26.74 11.37 -1.64
N LEU A 740 26.69 12.49 -0.91
CA LEU A 740 27.85 13.30 -0.56
C LEU A 740 28.43 12.94 0.82
N GLY A 741 27.68 12.23 1.65
CA GLY A 741 28.16 11.83 2.96
C GLY A 741 27.03 11.67 3.99
N PHE A 742 27.40 11.19 5.17
CA PHE A 742 26.53 11.11 6.32
C PHE A 742 26.87 12.24 7.28
N SER A 743 25.87 12.97 7.74
CA SER A 743 26.01 13.82 8.90
C SER A 743 25.61 13.04 10.14
N ALA A 744 26.56 12.84 11.05
CA ALA A 744 26.21 12.50 12.42
C ALA A 744 25.63 13.78 13.03
N GLY A 745 24.31 13.79 13.29
CA GLY A 745 23.65 14.99 13.76
C GLY A 745 24.21 15.49 15.09
N ALA A 746 24.82 16.65 15.06
CA ALA A 746 24.98 17.44 16.27
C ALA A 746 23.64 18.12 16.52
N PHE A 747 22.85 17.61 17.43
CA PHE A 747 21.59 18.23 17.81
C PHE A 747 21.84 19.50 18.61
N MET A 748 21.55 20.65 18.02
CA MET A 748 21.56 21.93 18.70
C MET A 748 20.12 22.41 18.92
N GLY A 749 19.68 22.48 20.16
CA GLY A 749 18.42 23.08 20.52
C GLY A 749 17.63 22.31 21.60
N ASN A 750 16.67 23.00 22.20
CA ASN A 750 15.77 22.39 23.17
C ASN A 750 14.66 21.59 22.45
N ARG A 751 13.91 20.76 23.16
CA ARG A 751 12.94 19.77 22.67
C ARG A 751 11.87 20.28 21.67
N SER A 752 11.78 21.56 21.40
CA SER A 752 10.78 22.16 20.51
C SER A 752 11.31 22.54 19.13
N THR A 753 12.63 22.59 18.94
CA THR A 753 13.26 22.94 17.66
C THR A 753 14.48 22.07 17.42
N TRP A 754 14.31 21.01 16.64
CA TRP A 754 15.43 20.16 16.25
C TRP A 754 15.98 20.67 14.92
N SER A 755 17.25 21.02 14.90
CA SER A 755 18.01 21.32 13.69
C SER A 755 19.27 20.48 13.66
N SER A 756 19.69 20.09 12.48
CA SER A 756 20.98 19.47 12.23
C SER A 756 21.72 20.28 11.17
N ALA A 757 23.04 20.28 11.24
CA ALA A 757 23.89 20.95 10.27
C ALA A 757 24.80 19.93 9.59
N TRP A 758 24.94 20.06 8.28
CA TRP A 758 25.94 19.33 7.49
C TRP A 758 26.91 20.33 6.87
N GLU A 759 28.18 19.98 6.90
CA GLU A 759 29.26 20.75 6.25
C GLU A 759 30.13 19.78 5.46
N GLY A 760 30.36 20.06 4.18
CA GLY A 760 31.13 19.20 3.33
C GLY A 760 31.79 19.95 2.16
N ASP A 761 32.88 19.38 1.66
CA ASP A 761 33.54 19.87 0.48
C ASP A 761 32.75 19.46 -0.76
N VAL A 762 32.31 20.43 -1.53
CA VAL A 762 31.79 20.19 -2.89
C VAL A 762 33.00 20.40 -3.83
N ALA A 763 33.36 19.33 -4.53
CA ALA A 763 34.49 19.40 -5.44
C ALA A 763 34.23 20.40 -6.56
N SER A 764 34.88 21.57 -6.47
CA SER A 764 35.16 22.57 -7.49
C SER A 764 34.08 23.02 -8.46
N PRO A 765 34.02 24.25 -8.84
CA PRO A 765 33.12 25.27 -8.31
C PRO A 765 31.66 24.89 -8.50
N ILE A 766 30.82 25.23 -7.55
CA ILE A 766 29.36 25.03 -7.63
C ILE A 766 28.86 25.62 -8.94
N LEU A 767 28.59 24.77 -9.89
CA LEU A 767 27.91 25.14 -11.12
C LEU A 767 26.47 25.56 -10.74
N LEU A 768 25.94 26.59 -11.35
CA LEU A 768 24.64 27.24 -11.12
C LEU A 768 23.39 26.28 -11.28
N LYS A 769 23.59 24.97 -11.22
CA LYS A 769 22.55 23.93 -11.38
C LYS A 769 22.76 22.71 -10.48
N GLU A 770 23.19 22.91 -9.25
CA GLU A 770 23.31 21.82 -8.30
C GLU A 770 22.09 21.78 -7.37
N PHE A 771 21.54 20.58 -7.19
CA PHE A 771 20.38 20.33 -6.35
C PHE A 771 20.80 19.46 -5.17
N PHE A 772 20.24 19.71 -4.01
CA PHE A 772 20.49 18.96 -2.80
C PHE A 772 19.18 18.48 -2.19
N LYS A 773 19.17 17.26 -1.69
CA LYS A 773 18.09 16.76 -0.83
C LYS A 773 18.68 16.04 0.36
N ILE A 774 17.91 15.98 1.43
CA ILE A 774 18.26 15.27 2.65
C ILE A 774 17.28 14.12 2.80
N GLU A 775 17.82 12.95 3.05
CA GLU A 775 17.05 11.77 3.39
C GLU A 775 17.38 11.35 4.81
N ALA A 776 16.34 11.13 5.62
CA ALA A 776 16.48 10.39 6.86
C ALA A 776 16.73 8.92 6.49
N VAL A 777 17.85 8.36 6.94
CA VAL A 777 18.18 6.96 6.70
C VAL A 777 17.71 6.17 7.90
N PRO A 778 16.78 5.22 7.73
CA PRO A 778 16.40 4.29 8.78
C PRO A 778 17.63 3.55 9.28
N THR A 779 17.69 3.27 10.56
CA THR A 779 18.83 2.59 11.23
C THR A 779 19.04 1.14 10.76
N SER A 780 18.25 0.65 9.79
CA SER A 780 18.30 -0.70 9.23
C SER A 780 19.07 -0.83 7.91
N ASP A 781 19.58 0.24 7.33
CA ASP A 781 20.37 0.19 6.09
C ASP A 781 21.87 0.37 6.31
#